data_b0c1894848f066559b0615926b374944
#
_entry.id   b0c1894848f066559b0615926b374944
#
_cell.length_a   1.000
_cell.length_b   1.000
_cell.length_c   1.000
_cell.angle_alpha   90.00
_cell.angle_beta   90.00
_cell.angle_gamma   90.00
#
_symmetry.space_group_name_H-M   'P 1'
#
loop_
_entity.id
_entity.type
_entity.pdbx_description
1 polymer ?
#
loop_
_entity_poly.entity_id
_entity_poly.type
_entity_poly.pdbx_seq_one_letter_code
_entity_poly.pdbx_strand_id
1 'polypeptide(L)'
;MIGQGAGNVKAGWRRPADWGYIDGLSTPKRAARLIVTDFPHAIREIEHLWIPLADGTRLAARIWLPEDADRKPVPAVLEYLPYRKRTGTFERDALTHPYLAGHGYAAVRVDIRGSGESDGLLFDEYALQEQDDALEVIAWLAAQPWCSGAVGMMGISWGGFNGLQVAARRPPALKAIITLCSTDDRYRDDVHYMGGALLRAGFGWASFLFGAMCYPPDPALVGESWRATWLNRLQNLPLFLEIWLSHQRRDAYWQHGSVCEDYHAIQCPVFAVSGWTDGYTNAIPRLLAHLAAPRKALIGPWAHAYPHVALPGPQIGFLQEALRWWDHWLKDIDTGVMDEPMLRAWMTESVPPAPFHHDLPGRWVAEPAWPPPGITPHRLHLTDTGLQTTAATLTPRAVCSSLTVGKDGGSWCPFGSGPDQAGDQQGDDAQSLLFETSPLDTRAEILGAPVVTLDVASDKPLANLAVRLCDVHPDGTSLRISYGILNLAYRDGNESPALLQPGVRYRIRVQLNDAGSAFPSGHRIRLALSTNYWPMIWPSPDNPTVTVFGGTVDLPIRPAETSDALLPALPEPETATPERTTPLRPGVVRIDRLGLELGTEGNFRVHIDPGDPLSAVVEMRQSQTVSRDNWRTRFETTTRLFCTRDAFNLQAAMCAWEADVEVCRRTWNTSVPREFI
;
A
#
# COMPACT_ATOMS: atom_id res chain seq x y z
N MET A 1 34.59 7.68 -39.69
CA MET A 1 33.27 7.38 -40.25
C MET A 1 32.72 6.15 -39.56
N ILE A 2 31.56 6.25 -39.10
CA ILE A 2 30.54 5.38 -38.55
C ILE A 2 30.24 5.77 -37.10
N GLY A 3 29.28 6.68 -36.99
CA GLY A 3 28.60 6.99 -35.74
C GLY A 3 27.57 5.92 -35.48
N GLN A 4 27.52 5.45 -34.21
CA GLN A 4 26.37 4.71 -33.70
C GLN A 4 25.53 5.66 -32.81
N GLY A 5 24.32 5.91 -33.29
CA GLY A 5 23.36 6.74 -32.63
C GLY A 5 22.83 6.08 -31.33
N ALA A 6 23.05 6.74 -30.23
CA ALA A 6 22.31 6.48 -29.01
C ALA A 6 20.84 6.82 -29.28
N GLY A 7 20.01 5.81 -29.36
CA GLY A 7 18.56 5.96 -29.49
C GLY A 7 17.97 6.60 -28.23
N ASN A 8 17.83 7.91 -28.27
CA ASN A 8 16.97 8.63 -27.34
C ASN A 8 15.50 8.23 -27.61
N VAL A 9 14.99 7.25 -26.89
CA VAL A 9 13.55 7.02 -26.83
C VAL A 9 12.97 8.21 -26.08
N LYS A 10 12.46 9.19 -26.82
CA LYS A 10 11.55 10.19 -26.30
C LYS A 10 10.27 9.44 -25.88
N ALA A 11 10.24 8.98 -24.63
CA ALA A 11 9.00 8.54 -24.00
C ALA A 11 8.09 9.76 -23.96
N GLY A 12 7.02 9.72 -24.74
CA GLY A 12 5.93 10.70 -24.65
C GLY A 12 5.42 10.72 -23.22
N TRP A 13 4.97 11.88 -22.79
CA TRP A 13 4.39 12.19 -21.50
C TRP A 13 3.39 11.11 -21.04
N ARG A 14 3.85 10.17 -20.23
CA ARG A 14 3.01 9.23 -19.50
C ARG A 14 3.15 9.55 -18.03
N ARG A 15 2.00 9.74 -17.36
CA ARG A 15 1.94 9.86 -15.91
C ARG A 15 2.57 8.61 -15.27
N PRO A 16 3.32 8.75 -14.17
CA PRO A 16 3.83 7.59 -13.45
C PRO A 16 2.66 6.73 -12.96
N ALA A 17 2.67 5.45 -13.25
CA ALA A 17 1.66 4.48 -12.80
C ALA A 17 1.56 4.34 -11.26
N ASP A 18 2.56 4.82 -10.53
CA ASP A 18 2.68 4.70 -9.08
C ASP A 18 1.83 5.71 -8.26
N TRP A 19 0.95 6.52 -8.90
CA TRP A 19 0.31 7.68 -8.25
C TRP A 19 -1.20 7.74 -8.43
N GLY A 20 -1.89 6.65 -8.16
CA GLY A 20 -3.35 6.55 -8.26
C GLY A 20 -4.17 7.50 -7.36
N TYR A 21 -3.55 8.20 -6.43
CA TYR A 21 -4.25 9.11 -5.51
C TYR A 21 -4.66 10.46 -6.13
N ILE A 22 -4.16 10.84 -7.31
CA ILE A 22 -4.45 12.14 -7.94
C ILE A 22 -5.17 11.99 -9.29
N ASP A 23 -5.41 10.78 -9.77
CA ASP A 23 -6.02 10.54 -11.08
C ASP A 23 -7.52 10.24 -11.04
N GLY A 24 -8.34 11.26 -10.78
CA GLY A 24 -9.73 11.29 -11.23
C GLY A 24 -9.92 11.50 -12.75
N LEU A 25 -8.85 11.60 -13.54
CA LEU A 25 -8.92 12.22 -14.88
C LEU A 25 -8.92 11.28 -16.08
N SER A 26 -8.73 9.98 -15.93
CA SER A 26 -8.91 8.99 -17.01
C SER A 26 -9.13 7.60 -16.45
N THR A 27 -10.28 7.36 -15.85
CA THR A 27 -10.66 6.00 -15.48
C THR A 27 -11.08 5.22 -16.73
N PRO A 28 -10.57 3.98 -16.92
CA PRO A 28 -11.21 3.01 -17.81
C PRO A 28 -12.70 2.93 -17.49
N LYS A 29 -13.56 2.57 -18.45
CA LYS A 29 -15.00 2.41 -18.21
C LYS A 29 -15.19 1.54 -16.97
N ARG A 30 -15.54 2.17 -15.87
CA ARG A 30 -15.82 1.49 -14.59
C ARG A 30 -17.07 0.62 -14.76
N ALA A 31 -17.13 -0.53 -14.09
CA ALA A 31 -18.39 -1.26 -13.93
C ALA A 31 -19.50 -0.29 -13.46
N ALA A 32 -20.72 -0.48 -13.92
CA ALA A 32 -21.83 0.39 -13.54
C ALA A 32 -22.07 0.23 -12.03
N ARG A 33 -21.63 1.23 -11.25
CA ARG A 33 -21.95 1.33 -9.83
C ARG A 33 -23.35 1.88 -9.67
N LEU A 34 -24.09 1.38 -8.70
CA LEU A 34 -25.34 1.98 -8.31
C LEU A 34 -25.06 3.23 -7.49
N ILE A 35 -25.39 4.41 -8.03
CA ILE A 35 -25.35 5.66 -7.29
C ILE A 35 -26.65 5.78 -6.50
N VAL A 36 -26.53 5.75 -5.18
CA VAL A 36 -27.66 5.92 -4.26
C VAL A 36 -27.82 7.42 -3.98
N THR A 37 -29.02 7.92 -4.19
CA THR A 37 -29.42 9.32 -3.96
C THR A 37 -30.55 9.46 -2.95
N ASP A 38 -31.25 8.37 -2.69
CA ASP A 38 -32.35 8.29 -1.73
C ASP A 38 -31.93 7.41 -0.55
N PHE A 39 -31.69 8.04 0.58
CA PHE A 39 -31.21 7.39 1.79
C PHE A 39 -32.28 7.31 2.87
N PRO A 40 -32.18 6.35 3.83
CA PRO A 40 -33.08 6.30 4.98
C PRO A 40 -33.13 7.58 5.81
N HIS A 41 -32.02 8.36 5.82
CA HIS A 41 -31.93 9.64 6.52
C HIS A 41 -31.55 10.75 5.56
N ALA A 42 -32.22 11.90 5.67
CA ALA A 42 -31.76 13.14 5.06
C ALA A 42 -30.43 13.56 5.69
N ILE A 43 -29.51 14.11 4.88
CA ILE A 43 -28.12 14.38 5.25
C ILE A 43 -27.87 15.86 5.31
N ARG A 44 -27.20 16.35 6.37
CA ARG A 44 -26.55 17.64 6.41
C ARG A 44 -25.04 17.50 6.41
N GLU A 45 -24.34 18.44 5.78
CA GLU A 45 -22.90 18.51 5.73
C GLU A 45 -22.38 19.74 6.50
N ILE A 46 -21.30 19.55 7.26
CA ILE A 46 -20.51 20.61 7.87
C ILE A 46 -19.15 20.59 7.18
N GLU A 47 -18.97 21.47 6.20
CA GLU A 47 -17.76 21.53 5.34
C GLU A 47 -16.48 21.75 6.15
N HIS A 48 -16.56 22.52 7.25
CA HIS A 48 -15.41 22.85 8.07
C HIS A 48 -15.82 23.08 9.52
N LEU A 49 -15.13 22.39 10.40
CA LEU A 49 -15.26 22.51 11.84
C LEU A 49 -13.89 22.38 12.48
N TRP A 50 -13.62 23.18 13.51
CA TRP A 50 -12.41 23.06 14.31
C TRP A 50 -12.63 22.10 15.49
N ILE A 51 -11.74 21.12 15.63
CA ILE A 51 -11.62 20.28 16.83
C ILE A 51 -10.48 20.85 17.66
N PRO A 52 -10.72 21.47 18.81
CA PRO A 52 -9.68 21.98 19.67
C PRO A 52 -9.01 20.86 20.45
N LEU A 53 -7.68 20.85 20.48
CA LEU A 53 -6.87 19.96 21.29
C LEU A 53 -6.41 20.67 22.59
N ALA A 54 -5.97 19.90 23.57
CA ALA A 54 -5.58 20.41 24.89
C ALA A 54 -4.37 21.36 24.84
N ASP A 55 -3.48 21.21 23.87
CA ASP A 55 -2.32 22.08 23.66
C ASP A 55 -2.64 23.39 22.91
N GLY A 56 -3.92 23.60 22.57
CA GLY A 56 -4.38 24.77 21.81
C GLY A 56 -4.34 24.61 20.30
N THR A 57 -3.79 23.52 19.76
CA THR A 57 -3.85 23.18 18.33
C THR A 57 -5.30 22.87 17.93
N ARG A 58 -5.68 23.28 16.71
CA ARG A 58 -7.00 22.96 16.17
C ARG A 58 -6.85 22.07 14.95
N LEU A 59 -7.60 20.97 14.94
CA LEU A 59 -7.67 20.10 13.78
C LEU A 59 -8.91 20.40 12.96
N ALA A 60 -8.78 20.38 11.64
CA ALA A 60 -9.85 20.67 10.72
C ALA A 60 -10.63 19.42 10.36
N ALA A 61 -11.92 19.42 10.63
CA ALA A 61 -12.84 18.34 10.30
C ALA A 61 -13.83 18.74 9.21
N ARG A 62 -14.33 17.75 8.47
CA ARG A 62 -15.53 17.79 7.62
C ARG A 62 -16.44 16.67 8.07
N ILE A 63 -17.72 16.94 8.25
CA ILE A 63 -18.66 16.02 8.88
C ILE A 63 -19.94 15.93 8.06
N TRP A 64 -20.41 14.72 7.81
CA TRP A 64 -21.73 14.43 7.23
C TRP A 64 -22.57 13.74 8.29
N LEU A 65 -23.78 14.23 8.52
CA LEU A 65 -24.68 13.81 9.59
C LEU A 65 -26.09 13.58 9.06
N PRO A 66 -26.88 12.68 9.66
CA PRO A 66 -28.33 12.74 9.59
C PRO A 66 -28.84 14.10 10.08
N GLU A 67 -29.81 14.71 9.40
CA GLU A 67 -30.36 16.02 9.79
C GLU A 67 -30.93 16.05 11.21
N ASP A 68 -31.45 14.93 11.68
CA ASP A 68 -32.05 14.78 13.00
C ASP A 68 -31.07 14.30 14.10
N ALA A 69 -29.77 14.20 13.81
CA ALA A 69 -28.76 13.68 14.73
C ALA A 69 -28.70 14.42 16.07
N ASP A 70 -28.98 15.71 16.11
CA ASP A 70 -29.04 16.49 17.38
C ASP A 70 -30.19 16.02 18.30
N ARG A 71 -31.21 15.35 17.76
CA ARG A 71 -32.34 14.79 18.52
C ARG A 71 -32.23 13.28 18.74
N LYS A 72 -31.55 12.61 17.80
CA LYS A 72 -31.31 11.17 17.79
C LYS A 72 -29.83 10.94 17.53
N PRO A 73 -28.99 11.02 18.58
CA PRO A 73 -27.55 10.88 18.41
C PRO A 73 -27.18 9.55 17.74
N VAL A 74 -26.20 9.61 16.84
CA VAL A 74 -25.74 8.47 16.02
C VAL A 74 -24.27 8.17 16.31
N PRO A 75 -23.80 6.94 16.07
CA PRO A 75 -22.37 6.65 16.17
C PRO A 75 -21.54 7.43 15.17
N ALA A 76 -20.29 7.76 15.52
CA ALA A 76 -19.35 8.40 14.61
C ALA A 76 -18.43 7.36 13.94
N VAL A 77 -18.13 7.55 12.64
CA VAL A 77 -17.09 6.82 11.92
C VAL A 77 -16.03 7.82 11.49
N LEU A 78 -14.84 7.70 12.06
CA LEU A 78 -13.71 8.60 11.88
C LEU A 78 -12.76 8.08 10.80
N GLU A 79 -12.40 8.93 9.82
CA GLU A 79 -11.23 8.77 8.97
C GLU A 79 -10.24 9.92 9.26
N TYR A 80 -9.00 9.57 9.65
CA TYR A 80 -7.99 10.48 10.21
C TYR A 80 -6.67 10.31 9.46
N LEU A 81 -6.28 11.31 8.64
CA LEU A 81 -5.10 11.18 7.76
C LEU A 81 -4.64 12.54 7.16
N PRO A 82 -3.42 12.61 6.54
CA PRO A 82 -2.82 13.88 6.10
C PRO A 82 -3.25 14.36 4.72
N TYR A 83 -4.13 13.65 4.01
CA TYR A 83 -4.31 13.85 2.57
C TYR A 83 -5.24 14.99 2.19
N ARG A 84 -5.56 15.90 3.10
CA ARG A 84 -6.37 17.13 2.85
C ARG A 84 -7.80 16.81 2.41
N LYS A 85 -8.74 16.96 3.34
CA LYS A 85 -10.18 16.71 3.14
C LYS A 85 -10.81 17.46 1.96
N ARG A 86 -10.19 18.57 1.54
CA ARG A 86 -10.76 19.46 0.53
C ARG A 86 -10.16 19.28 -0.86
N THR A 87 -8.88 18.92 -0.98
CA THR A 87 -8.16 18.89 -2.25
C THR A 87 -7.53 17.56 -2.61
N GLY A 88 -7.39 16.65 -1.64
CA GLY A 88 -6.70 15.38 -1.84
C GLY A 88 -7.62 14.17 -1.85
N THR A 89 -8.63 14.12 -0.97
CA THR A 89 -9.54 12.96 -0.84
C THR A 89 -10.98 13.26 -1.21
N PHE A 90 -11.28 14.45 -1.70
CA PHE A 90 -12.65 14.93 -1.94
C PHE A 90 -13.50 14.01 -2.82
N GLU A 91 -12.93 13.39 -3.86
CA GLU A 91 -13.65 12.47 -4.74
C GLU A 91 -14.03 11.18 -4.02
N ARG A 92 -13.08 10.62 -3.25
CA ARG A 92 -13.30 9.41 -2.47
C ARG A 92 -14.28 9.65 -1.34
N ASP A 93 -14.12 10.76 -0.63
CA ASP A 93 -14.97 11.13 0.51
C ASP A 93 -16.42 11.35 0.05
N ALA A 94 -16.63 11.94 -1.13
CA ALA A 94 -17.97 12.11 -1.72
C ALA A 94 -18.68 10.79 -2.02
N LEU A 95 -17.95 9.73 -2.34
CA LEU A 95 -18.54 8.41 -2.60
C LEU A 95 -18.95 7.68 -1.32
N THR A 96 -18.24 7.91 -0.20
CA THR A 96 -18.32 7.09 1.01
C THR A 96 -19.02 7.77 2.19
N HIS A 97 -18.63 9.00 2.52
CA HIS A 97 -19.10 9.66 3.74
C HIS A 97 -20.59 10.00 3.73
N PRO A 98 -21.17 10.56 2.63
CA PRO A 98 -22.62 10.74 2.54
C PRO A 98 -23.40 9.42 2.59
N TYR A 99 -22.83 8.33 2.04
CA TYR A 99 -23.44 7.00 2.11
C TYR A 99 -23.59 6.54 3.57
N LEU A 100 -22.52 6.66 4.37
CA LEU A 100 -22.57 6.32 5.80
C LEU A 100 -23.56 7.23 6.56
N ALA A 101 -23.55 8.53 6.28
CA ALA A 101 -24.47 9.47 6.93
C ALA A 101 -25.93 9.18 6.61
N GLY A 102 -26.24 8.84 5.34
CA GLY A 102 -27.57 8.43 4.90
C GLY A 102 -28.08 7.15 5.57
N HIS A 103 -27.18 6.34 6.14
CA HIS A 103 -27.49 5.12 6.89
C HIS A 103 -27.39 5.30 8.42
N GLY A 104 -27.37 6.54 8.90
CA GLY A 104 -27.49 6.84 10.32
C GLY A 104 -26.17 6.78 11.08
N TYR A 105 -25.09 7.32 10.49
CA TYR A 105 -23.78 7.55 11.12
C TYR A 105 -23.35 8.99 10.98
N ALA A 106 -22.52 9.46 11.90
CA ALA A 106 -21.75 10.68 11.69
C ALA A 106 -20.43 10.30 10.99
N ALA A 107 -20.33 10.52 9.70
CA ALA A 107 -19.11 10.28 8.96
C ALA A 107 -18.18 11.48 9.08
N VAL A 108 -17.00 11.29 9.64
CA VAL A 108 -16.08 12.36 10.04
C VAL A 108 -14.73 12.21 9.34
N ARG A 109 -14.33 13.24 8.63
CA ARG A 109 -13.04 13.36 7.99
C ARG A 109 -12.21 14.41 8.70
N VAL A 110 -11.04 14.03 9.23
CA VAL A 110 -10.13 14.95 9.94
C VAL A 110 -8.78 14.97 9.27
N ASP A 111 -8.29 16.18 8.95
CA ASP A 111 -6.91 16.39 8.56
C ASP A 111 -6.03 16.35 9.82
N ILE A 112 -4.96 15.55 9.82
CA ILE A 112 -4.05 15.48 10.95
C ILE A 112 -3.26 16.78 11.11
N ARG A 113 -2.62 16.95 12.27
CA ARG A 113 -1.74 18.09 12.59
C ARG A 113 -0.76 18.36 11.44
N GLY A 114 -0.67 19.62 10.99
CA GLY A 114 0.26 20.06 9.95
C GLY A 114 -0.18 19.76 8.51
N SER A 115 -1.38 19.18 8.30
CA SER A 115 -1.92 18.92 6.97
C SER A 115 -3.22 19.67 6.70
N GLY A 116 -3.57 19.85 5.43
CA GLY A 116 -4.80 20.52 5.02
C GLY A 116 -5.02 21.86 5.72
N GLU A 117 -6.19 22.04 6.31
CA GLU A 117 -6.53 23.23 7.09
C GLU A 117 -6.16 23.15 8.57
N SER A 118 -5.70 22.00 9.09
CA SER A 118 -5.32 21.82 10.51
C SER A 118 -4.12 22.66 10.90
N ASP A 119 -4.07 23.13 12.13
CA ASP A 119 -2.91 23.85 12.67
C ASP A 119 -1.68 22.93 12.81
N GLY A 120 -0.49 23.51 13.05
CA GLY A 120 0.73 22.81 13.39
C GLY A 120 1.57 22.35 12.19
N LEU A 121 2.49 21.42 12.45
CA LEU A 121 3.49 20.89 11.53
C LEU A 121 3.47 19.36 11.54
N LEU A 122 3.72 18.75 10.39
CA LEU A 122 3.94 17.31 10.23
C LEU A 122 5.44 17.09 10.01
N PHE A 123 6.08 16.36 10.92
CA PHE A 123 7.53 16.11 10.87
C PHE A 123 7.87 14.71 10.35
N ASP A 124 6.95 13.75 10.49
CA ASP A 124 7.15 12.36 10.08
C ASP A 124 5.82 11.64 10.01
N GLU A 125 5.81 10.40 9.51
CA GLU A 125 4.65 9.51 9.49
C GLU A 125 4.48 8.78 10.83
N TYR A 126 3.22 8.55 11.22
CA TYR A 126 2.84 7.71 12.38
C TYR A 126 3.48 8.13 13.71
N ALA A 127 3.80 9.42 13.87
CA ALA A 127 4.42 9.94 15.07
C ALA A 127 3.52 9.74 16.32
N LEU A 128 4.14 9.68 17.52
CA LEU A 128 3.40 9.57 18.78
C LEU A 128 2.38 10.71 18.95
N GLN A 129 2.74 11.94 18.55
CA GLN A 129 1.84 13.10 18.56
C GLN A 129 0.58 12.88 17.73
N GLU A 130 0.70 12.23 16.58
CA GLU A 130 -0.44 11.90 15.71
C GLU A 130 -1.41 10.97 16.42
N GLN A 131 -0.89 9.97 17.16
CA GLN A 131 -1.72 9.05 17.95
C GLN A 131 -2.38 9.78 19.13
N ASP A 132 -1.62 10.63 19.85
CA ASP A 132 -2.15 11.40 20.98
C ASP A 132 -3.27 12.36 20.53
N ASP A 133 -3.07 13.06 19.42
CA ASP A 133 -4.11 13.91 18.82
C ASP A 133 -5.37 13.10 18.46
N ALA A 134 -5.21 11.88 17.92
CA ALA A 134 -6.35 11.02 17.58
C ALA A 134 -7.16 10.59 18.80
N LEU A 135 -6.50 10.35 19.97
CA LEU A 135 -7.21 10.05 21.23
C LEU A 135 -8.10 11.22 21.66
N GLU A 136 -7.59 12.46 21.55
CA GLU A 136 -8.36 13.67 21.85
C GLU A 136 -9.52 13.88 20.87
N VAL A 137 -9.28 13.64 19.56
CA VAL A 137 -10.34 13.70 18.53
C VAL A 137 -11.45 12.71 18.84
N ILE A 138 -11.14 11.46 19.19
CA ILE A 138 -12.13 10.44 19.53
C ILE A 138 -12.93 10.85 20.78
N ALA A 139 -12.26 11.37 21.80
CA ALA A 139 -12.93 11.85 23.02
C ALA A 139 -13.84 13.05 22.72
N TRP A 140 -13.38 13.98 21.88
CA TRP A 140 -14.17 15.12 21.45
C TRP A 140 -15.41 14.69 20.65
N LEU A 141 -15.26 13.76 19.69
CA LEU A 141 -16.39 13.21 18.92
C LEU A 141 -17.44 12.56 19.83
N ALA A 142 -16.99 11.72 20.75
CA ALA A 142 -17.88 11.01 21.66
C ALA A 142 -18.68 11.94 22.60
N ALA A 143 -18.16 13.14 22.86
CA ALA A 143 -18.81 14.15 23.69
C ALA A 143 -19.77 15.07 22.92
N GLN A 144 -19.87 14.97 21.61
CA GLN A 144 -20.76 15.82 20.84
C GLN A 144 -22.23 15.46 21.04
N PRO A 145 -23.16 16.45 21.06
CA PRO A 145 -24.57 16.18 21.30
C PRO A 145 -25.24 15.33 20.22
N TRP A 146 -24.70 15.33 19.00
CA TRP A 146 -25.14 14.49 17.87
C TRP A 146 -24.51 13.09 17.87
N CYS A 147 -23.53 12.80 18.75
CA CYS A 147 -22.85 11.51 18.82
C CYS A 147 -23.45 10.65 19.95
N SER A 148 -23.68 9.36 19.68
CA SER A 148 -24.16 8.41 20.67
C SER A 148 -23.12 8.03 21.75
N GLY A 149 -21.86 8.52 21.62
CA GLY A 149 -20.72 8.14 22.44
C GLY A 149 -19.93 6.96 21.91
N ALA A 150 -20.39 6.30 20.85
CA ALA A 150 -19.67 5.22 20.16
C ALA A 150 -18.94 5.77 18.93
N VAL A 151 -17.66 5.44 18.80
CA VAL A 151 -16.81 5.83 17.66
C VAL A 151 -16.22 4.58 17.01
N GLY A 152 -16.28 4.51 15.68
CA GLY A 152 -15.52 3.59 14.86
C GLY A 152 -14.41 4.33 14.10
N MET A 153 -13.34 3.64 13.71
CA MET A 153 -12.35 4.18 12.76
C MET A 153 -12.31 3.34 11.50
N MET A 154 -12.27 4.00 10.34
CA MET A 154 -12.10 3.35 9.04
C MET A 154 -11.11 4.13 8.21
N GLY A 155 -10.24 3.42 7.50
CA GLY A 155 -9.37 4.05 6.53
C GLY A 155 -8.54 3.06 5.74
N ILE A 156 -8.06 3.53 4.61
CA ILE A 156 -7.13 2.82 3.75
C ILE A 156 -5.73 3.40 3.91
N SER A 157 -4.69 2.55 3.79
CA SER A 157 -3.30 3.02 3.85
C SER A 157 -3.02 3.72 5.19
N TRP A 158 -2.55 4.95 5.19
CA TRP A 158 -2.34 5.75 6.41
C TRP A 158 -3.53 5.68 7.38
N GLY A 159 -4.76 5.79 6.88
CA GLY A 159 -5.96 5.68 7.72
C GLY A 159 -6.19 4.29 8.31
N GLY A 160 -5.74 3.25 7.63
CA GLY A 160 -5.74 1.88 8.14
C GLY A 160 -4.67 1.66 9.21
N PHE A 161 -3.45 2.18 8.99
CA PHE A 161 -2.38 2.19 9.99
C PHE A 161 -2.82 2.91 11.27
N ASN A 162 -3.38 4.12 11.13
CA ASN A 162 -3.90 4.88 12.28
C ASN A 162 -4.97 4.10 13.04
N GLY A 163 -5.88 3.44 12.32
CA GLY A 163 -6.91 2.62 12.94
C GLY A 163 -6.32 1.56 13.87
N LEU A 164 -5.30 0.82 13.41
CA LEU A 164 -4.60 -0.19 14.20
C LEU A 164 -3.83 0.42 15.38
N GLN A 165 -3.04 1.49 15.12
CA GLN A 165 -2.20 2.14 16.13
C GLN A 165 -3.03 2.76 17.25
N VAL A 166 -4.11 3.46 16.90
CA VAL A 166 -5.02 4.08 17.87
C VAL A 166 -5.82 3.02 18.64
N ALA A 167 -6.23 1.93 17.96
CA ALA A 167 -6.89 0.80 18.65
C ALA A 167 -5.98 0.17 19.72
N ALA A 168 -4.67 0.07 19.46
CA ALA A 168 -3.69 -0.39 20.44
C ALA A 168 -3.55 0.54 21.66
N ARG A 169 -3.92 1.84 21.53
CA ARG A 169 -3.95 2.83 22.62
C ARG A 169 -5.25 2.76 23.43
N ARG A 170 -6.27 2.03 22.99
CA ARG A 170 -7.53 1.70 23.69
C ARG A 170 -8.34 2.93 24.16
N PRO A 171 -8.63 3.93 23.33
CA PRO A 171 -9.51 5.02 23.76
C PRO A 171 -10.91 4.47 24.05
N PRO A 172 -11.55 4.82 25.19
CA PRO A 172 -12.77 4.16 25.66
C PRO A 172 -13.97 4.24 24.70
N ALA A 173 -14.04 5.30 23.90
CA ALA A 173 -15.11 5.52 22.94
C ALA A 173 -14.92 4.74 21.62
N LEU A 174 -13.71 4.25 21.31
CA LEU A 174 -13.45 3.46 20.10
C LEU A 174 -13.99 2.05 20.29
N LYS A 175 -15.03 1.68 19.55
CA LYS A 175 -15.73 0.40 19.69
C LYS A 175 -15.32 -0.65 18.66
N ALA A 176 -14.94 -0.25 17.45
CA ALA A 176 -14.49 -1.16 16.40
C ALA A 176 -13.68 -0.39 15.35
N ILE A 177 -12.90 -1.13 14.53
CA ILE A 177 -12.18 -0.56 13.40
C ILE A 177 -12.40 -1.37 12.12
N ILE A 178 -12.28 -0.69 10.96
CA ILE A 178 -12.07 -1.30 9.65
C ILE A 178 -10.74 -0.78 9.13
N THR A 179 -9.77 -1.66 8.94
CA THR A 179 -8.44 -1.32 8.42
C THR A 179 -8.27 -1.89 7.02
N LEU A 180 -7.90 -1.04 6.05
CA LEU A 180 -7.72 -1.45 4.66
C LEU A 180 -6.30 -1.18 4.20
N CYS A 181 -5.71 -2.13 3.47
CA CYS A 181 -4.44 -1.94 2.75
C CYS A 181 -3.39 -1.28 3.64
N SER A 182 -3.14 -1.85 4.82
CA SER A 182 -2.23 -1.34 5.84
C SER A 182 -1.47 -2.48 6.49
N THR A 183 -0.35 -2.20 7.15
CA THR A 183 0.45 -3.24 7.79
C THR A 183 0.43 -3.16 9.31
N ASP A 184 0.74 -4.30 9.91
CA ASP A 184 0.98 -4.51 11.33
C ASP A 184 2.46 -4.31 11.73
N ASP A 185 3.39 -4.26 10.74
CA ASP A 185 4.84 -4.11 10.92
C ASP A 185 5.40 -3.10 9.90
N ARG A 186 5.78 -1.92 10.36
CA ARG A 186 6.29 -0.80 9.55
C ARG A 186 7.61 -1.07 8.82
N TYR A 187 8.33 -2.13 9.18
CA TYR A 187 9.59 -2.51 8.55
C TYR A 187 9.43 -3.64 7.54
N ARG A 188 8.69 -4.69 7.92
CA ARG A 188 8.68 -5.96 7.17
C ARG A 188 7.97 -5.87 5.84
N ASP A 189 6.80 -5.23 5.80
CA ASP A 189 5.91 -5.15 4.64
C ASP A 189 5.29 -3.74 4.53
N ASP A 190 6.12 -2.72 4.56
CA ASP A 190 5.77 -1.36 4.24
C ASP A 190 6.59 -0.90 3.02
N VAL A 191 6.28 0.27 2.48
CA VAL A 191 6.92 0.88 1.31
C VAL A 191 8.44 1.01 1.40
N HIS A 192 9.01 0.83 2.60
CA HIS A 192 10.42 1.10 2.90
C HIS A 192 11.33 -0.07 2.64
N TYR A 193 11.02 -1.25 3.18
CA TYR A 193 11.88 -2.43 3.13
C TYR A 193 11.08 -3.71 2.92
N MET A 194 11.69 -4.67 2.23
CA MET A 194 11.18 -6.03 2.11
C MET A 194 12.35 -7.01 2.33
N GLY A 195 12.27 -7.81 3.40
CA GLY A 195 13.34 -8.73 3.78
C GLY A 195 14.70 -8.04 3.94
N GLY A 196 14.74 -6.81 4.45
CA GLY A 196 15.95 -5.99 4.60
C GLY A 196 16.48 -5.35 3.31
N ALA A 197 15.84 -5.58 2.15
CA ALA A 197 16.18 -4.88 0.91
C ALA A 197 15.42 -3.55 0.82
N LEU A 198 16.09 -2.47 0.41
CA LEU A 198 15.48 -1.15 0.24
C LEU A 198 14.53 -1.14 -0.96
N LEU A 199 13.26 -0.86 -0.72
CA LEU A 199 12.26 -0.69 -1.76
C LEU A 199 12.35 0.69 -2.43
N ARG A 200 12.29 0.74 -3.76
CA ARG A 200 12.12 2.00 -4.50
C ARG A 200 10.81 2.71 -4.15
N ALA A 201 9.80 1.96 -3.75
CA ALA A 201 8.50 2.49 -3.34
C ALA A 201 8.62 3.53 -2.22
N GLY A 202 9.55 3.35 -1.27
CA GLY A 202 9.84 4.32 -0.21
C GLY A 202 10.31 5.68 -0.75
N PHE A 203 11.15 5.70 -1.82
CA PHE A 203 11.50 6.95 -2.48
C PHE A 203 10.28 7.63 -3.12
N GLY A 204 9.47 6.84 -3.82
CA GLY A 204 8.25 7.35 -4.43
C GLY A 204 7.32 7.96 -3.39
N TRP A 205 7.07 7.24 -2.30
CA TRP A 205 6.24 7.68 -1.20
C TRP A 205 6.76 8.96 -0.53
N ALA A 206 8.06 9.01 -0.19
CA ALA A 206 8.68 10.20 0.38
C ALA A 206 8.54 11.42 -0.53
N SER A 207 8.76 11.25 -1.83
CA SER A 207 8.66 12.33 -2.81
C SER A 207 7.24 12.86 -2.95
N PHE A 208 6.25 11.96 -2.89
CA PHE A 208 4.83 12.35 -2.85
C PHE A 208 4.51 13.13 -1.59
N LEU A 209 4.82 12.59 -0.43
CA LEU A 209 4.51 13.23 0.85
C LEU A 209 5.19 14.62 0.93
N PHE A 210 6.44 14.71 0.45
CA PHE A 210 7.17 15.97 0.35
C PHE A 210 6.40 17.02 -0.47
N GLY A 211 5.87 16.66 -1.64
CA GLY A 211 5.00 17.52 -2.44
C GLY A 211 3.64 17.78 -1.78
N ALA A 212 3.02 16.76 -1.19
CA ALA A 212 1.72 16.87 -0.54
C ALA A 212 1.71 17.85 0.64
N MET A 213 2.82 17.97 1.37
CA MET A 213 2.95 18.91 2.48
C MET A 213 3.23 20.35 2.04
N CYS A 214 3.46 20.59 0.75
CA CYS A 214 3.62 21.93 0.19
C CYS A 214 2.29 22.64 -0.14
N TYR A 215 1.14 21.97 -0.04
CA TYR A 215 -0.14 22.58 -0.30
C TYR A 215 -0.49 23.63 0.74
N PRO A 216 -1.04 24.82 0.31
CA PRO A 216 -1.56 25.81 1.23
C PRO A 216 -2.89 25.35 1.83
N PRO A 217 -3.23 25.79 3.05
CA PRO A 217 -4.62 25.73 3.53
C PRO A 217 -5.49 26.70 2.71
N ASP A 218 -6.78 26.37 2.58
CA ASP A 218 -7.71 27.19 1.78
C ASP A 218 -8.14 28.46 2.53
N PRO A 219 -7.85 29.66 2.00
CA PRO A 219 -8.24 30.92 2.65
C PRO A 219 -9.75 31.09 2.86
N ALA A 220 -10.60 30.40 2.08
CA ALA A 220 -12.04 30.40 2.32
C ALA A 220 -12.47 29.73 3.63
N LEU A 221 -11.62 28.87 4.19
CA LEU A 221 -11.88 28.16 5.45
C LEU A 221 -11.09 28.74 6.62
N VAL A 222 -9.84 29.11 6.41
CA VAL A 222 -8.96 29.56 7.51
C VAL A 222 -8.75 31.07 7.55
N GLY A 223 -9.33 31.82 6.59
CA GLY A 223 -9.20 33.29 6.50
C GLY A 223 -7.76 33.74 6.28
N GLU A 224 -7.41 34.92 6.77
CA GLU A 224 -6.12 35.60 6.55
C GLU A 224 -4.90 34.80 7.07
N SER A 225 -5.10 33.82 7.96
CA SER A 225 -4.00 33.01 8.51
C SER A 225 -3.39 32.02 7.51
N TRP A 226 -4.06 31.75 6.38
CA TRP A 226 -3.63 30.76 5.38
C TRP A 226 -2.17 30.95 4.94
N ARG A 227 -1.78 32.20 4.68
CA ARG A 227 -0.46 32.52 4.15
C ARG A 227 0.65 32.29 5.18
N ALA A 228 0.43 32.75 6.42
CA ALA A 228 1.38 32.57 7.50
C ALA A 228 1.56 31.07 7.82
N THR A 229 0.46 30.32 7.88
CA THR A 229 0.47 28.87 8.08
C THR A 229 1.21 28.15 6.96
N TRP A 230 0.94 28.51 5.70
CA TRP A 230 1.62 27.92 4.55
C TRP A 230 3.12 28.15 4.58
N LEU A 231 3.54 29.42 4.75
CA LEU A 231 4.96 29.76 4.81
C LEU A 231 5.69 29.08 5.96
N ASN A 232 5.05 28.97 7.13
CA ASN A 232 5.62 28.26 8.27
C ASN A 232 5.83 26.76 7.95
N ARG A 233 4.88 26.13 7.29
CA ARG A 233 5.00 24.70 6.84
C ARG A 233 6.13 24.54 5.83
N LEU A 234 6.21 25.40 4.82
CA LEU A 234 7.25 25.35 3.80
C LEU A 234 8.65 25.55 4.42
N GLN A 235 8.78 26.45 5.39
CA GLN A 235 10.04 26.71 6.10
C GLN A 235 10.48 25.53 6.99
N ASN A 236 9.53 24.74 7.50
CA ASN A 236 9.79 23.61 8.39
C ASN A 236 9.57 22.24 7.71
N LEU A 237 9.39 22.22 6.38
CA LEU A 237 9.19 20.97 5.64
C LEU A 237 10.37 20.02 5.85
N PRO A 238 10.16 18.80 6.39
CA PRO A 238 11.23 17.82 6.58
C PRO A 238 11.56 17.10 5.27
N LEU A 239 12.75 16.51 5.24
CA LEU A 239 13.14 15.61 4.16
C LEU A 239 12.88 14.16 4.61
N PHE A 240 11.64 13.68 4.45
CA PHE A 240 11.18 12.40 4.97
C PHE A 240 12.10 11.23 4.61
N LEU A 241 12.57 11.16 3.36
CA LEU A 241 13.43 10.06 2.91
C LEU A 241 14.77 10.01 3.66
N GLU A 242 15.32 11.14 4.11
CA GLU A 242 16.54 11.19 4.91
C GLU A 242 16.33 10.49 6.26
N ILE A 243 15.17 10.76 6.89
CA ILE A 243 14.79 10.13 8.17
C ILE A 243 14.72 8.62 7.96
N TRP A 244 13.96 8.16 6.98
CA TRP A 244 13.72 6.73 6.75
C TRP A 244 14.96 5.96 6.32
N LEU A 245 15.82 6.55 5.49
CA LEU A 245 17.11 5.96 5.09
C LEU A 245 18.11 5.87 6.24
N SER A 246 17.96 6.69 7.28
CA SER A 246 18.81 6.63 8.48
C SER A 246 18.49 5.43 9.37
N HIS A 247 17.37 4.73 9.14
CA HIS A 247 16.90 3.57 9.89
C HIS A 247 16.88 2.32 8.99
N GLN A 248 18.07 1.78 8.62
CA GLN A 248 18.20 0.66 7.68
C GLN A 248 17.89 -0.71 8.30
N ARG A 249 17.83 -0.81 9.61
CA ARG A 249 17.43 -2.03 10.36
C ARG A 249 16.16 -1.76 11.15
N ARG A 250 15.50 -2.84 11.55
CA ARG A 250 14.29 -2.77 12.38
C ARG A 250 14.68 -2.38 13.82
N ASP A 251 14.92 -1.10 14.03
CA ASP A 251 15.20 -0.49 15.33
C ASP A 251 13.92 0.07 16.01
N ALA A 252 14.10 0.80 17.11
CA ALA A 252 12.99 1.40 17.86
C ALA A 252 12.12 2.36 17.03
N TYR A 253 12.68 2.96 15.96
CA TYR A 253 11.93 3.81 15.04
C TYR A 253 10.81 3.04 14.32
N TRP A 254 11.12 1.85 13.79
CA TRP A 254 10.15 1.00 13.09
C TRP A 254 9.26 0.20 14.04
N GLN A 255 9.75 -0.11 15.27
CA GLN A 255 8.94 -0.75 16.31
C GLN A 255 7.81 0.17 16.76
N HIS A 256 8.07 1.49 16.87
CA HIS A 256 7.04 2.47 17.12
C HIS A 256 5.99 2.44 15.98
N GLY A 257 4.70 2.30 16.36
CA GLY A 257 3.60 2.21 15.41
C GLY A 257 3.42 0.84 14.74
N SER A 258 4.31 -0.14 14.98
CA SER A 258 4.14 -1.53 14.56
C SER A 258 3.35 -2.30 15.61
N VAL A 259 2.07 -2.59 15.34
CA VAL A 259 1.19 -3.28 16.31
C VAL A 259 1.55 -4.76 16.52
N CYS A 260 2.40 -5.32 15.67
CA CYS A 260 2.96 -6.66 15.85
C CYS A 260 3.86 -6.78 17.09
N GLU A 261 4.31 -5.68 17.70
CA GLU A 261 5.01 -5.69 18.99
C GLU A 261 4.13 -6.19 20.13
N ASP A 262 2.82 -5.87 20.09
CA ASP A 262 1.82 -6.35 21.05
C ASP A 262 0.41 -6.36 20.42
N TYR A 263 0.06 -7.44 19.74
CA TYR A 263 -1.29 -7.63 19.20
C TYR A 263 -2.38 -7.63 20.28
N HIS A 264 -2.05 -8.01 21.54
CA HIS A 264 -3.01 -8.00 22.64
C HIS A 264 -3.39 -6.60 23.11
N ALA A 265 -2.61 -5.58 22.70
CA ALA A 265 -2.99 -4.19 22.97
C ALA A 265 -4.30 -3.83 22.27
N ILE A 266 -4.61 -4.40 21.11
CA ILE A 266 -5.87 -4.18 20.38
C ILE A 266 -6.96 -5.05 21.00
N GLN A 267 -7.97 -4.41 21.60
CA GLN A 267 -9.07 -5.09 22.29
C GLN A 267 -10.42 -4.90 21.57
N CYS A 268 -10.56 -3.86 20.76
CA CYS A 268 -11.76 -3.67 19.96
C CYS A 268 -11.78 -4.57 18.72
N PRO A 269 -12.96 -4.91 18.20
CA PRO A 269 -13.14 -5.68 16.98
C PRO A 269 -12.44 -5.09 15.77
N VAL A 270 -11.85 -5.95 14.92
CA VAL A 270 -11.09 -5.56 13.74
C VAL A 270 -11.64 -6.24 12.49
N PHE A 271 -12.04 -5.45 11.50
CA PHE A 271 -12.31 -5.93 10.14
C PHE A 271 -11.15 -5.52 9.24
N ALA A 272 -10.34 -6.50 8.81
CA ALA A 272 -9.14 -6.29 8.01
C ALA A 272 -9.40 -6.59 6.53
N VAL A 273 -9.09 -5.66 5.63
CA VAL A 273 -9.40 -5.76 4.21
C VAL A 273 -8.17 -5.43 3.36
N SER A 274 -7.89 -6.24 2.34
CA SER A 274 -6.83 -5.97 1.36
C SER A 274 -7.11 -6.70 0.04
N GLY A 275 -6.15 -6.65 -0.88
CA GLY A 275 -6.19 -7.39 -2.11
C GLY A 275 -4.88 -8.13 -2.39
N TRP A 276 -4.93 -9.21 -3.18
CA TRP A 276 -3.74 -10.00 -3.51
C TRP A 276 -2.68 -9.24 -4.31
N THR A 277 -3.08 -8.19 -5.02
CA THR A 277 -2.17 -7.30 -5.76
C THR A 277 -1.68 -6.11 -4.95
N ASP A 278 -2.20 -5.89 -3.75
CA ASP A 278 -1.75 -4.82 -2.86
C ASP A 278 -0.43 -5.18 -2.13
N GLY A 279 0.45 -4.20 -1.93
CA GLY A 279 1.71 -4.39 -1.21
C GLY A 279 1.54 -4.80 0.26
N TYR A 280 0.38 -4.52 0.87
CA TYR A 280 0.10 -4.76 2.29
C TYR A 280 -0.65 -6.07 2.57
N THR A 281 -0.84 -6.93 1.55
CA THR A 281 -1.66 -8.14 1.68
C THR A 281 -1.22 -9.07 2.82
N ASN A 282 0.08 -9.17 3.09
CA ASN A 282 0.65 -10.06 4.10
C ASN A 282 0.25 -9.72 5.54
N ALA A 283 -0.18 -8.48 5.80
CA ALA A 283 -0.63 -8.07 7.13
C ALA A 283 -1.93 -8.77 7.54
N ILE A 284 -2.82 -9.06 6.58
CA ILE A 284 -4.14 -9.62 6.87
C ILE A 284 -4.04 -11.01 7.53
N PRO A 285 -3.32 -12.01 6.96
CA PRO A 285 -3.10 -13.29 7.61
C PRO A 285 -2.46 -13.19 9.00
N ARG A 286 -1.51 -12.26 9.21
CA ARG A 286 -0.85 -12.06 10.51
C ARG A 286 -1.83 -11.48 11.54
N LEU A 287 -2.62 -10.48 11.18
CA LEU A 287 -3.67 -9.93 12.06
C LEU A 287 -4.67 -11.02 12.46
N LEU A 288 -5.13 -11.84 11.51
CA LEU A 288 -6.03 -12.96 11.81
C LEU A 288 -5.40 -14.01 12.75
N ALA A 289 -4.11 -14.29 12.58
CA ALA A 289 -3.41 -15.30 13.39
C ALA A 289 -3.18 -14.82 14.83
N HIS A 290 -2.94 -13.52 15.05
CA HIS A 290 -2.36 -13.05 16.31
C HIS A 290 -3.29 -12.15 17.14
N LEU A 291 -4.26 -11.46 16.54
CA LEU A 291 -5.23 -10.69 17.31
C LEU A 291 -6.05 -11.61 18.24
N ALA A 292 -6.25 -11.17 19.48
CA ALA A 292 -7.16 -11.85 20.41
C ALA A 292 -8.60 -11.30 20.33
N ALA A 293 -8.77 -10.04 19.89
CA ALA A 293 -10.06 -9.40 19.70
C ALA A 293 -10.90 -10.10 18.62
N PRO A 294 -12.24 -9.92 18.62
CA PRO A 294 -13.08 -10.34 17.50
C PRO A 294 -12.55 -9.80 16.18
N ARG A 295 -12.45 -10.64 15.18
CA ARG A 295 -11.81 -10.26 13.91
C ARG A 295 -12.40 -10.97 12.72
N LYS A 296 -12.42 -10.28 11.59
CA LYS A 296 -12.78 -10.81 10.28
C LYS A 296 -11.84 -10.25 9.22
N ALA A 297 -11.74 -10.94 8.11
CA ALA A 297 -11.01 -10.41 6.96
C ALA A 297 -11.69 -10.70 5.63
N LEU A 298 -11.37 -9.82 4.68
CA LEU A 298 -11.78 -9.91 3.29
C LEU A 298 -10.58 -9.60 2.39
N ILE A 299 -10.20 -10.54 1.51
CA ILE A 299 -9.13 -10.34 0.55
C ILE A 299 -9.66 -10.62 -0.85
N GLY A 300 -9.73 -9.57 -1.66
CA GLY A 300 -10.12 -9.68 -3.08
C GLY A 300 -8.91 -9.73 -4.02
N PRO A 301 -9.13 -9.65 -5.34
CA PRO A 301 -8.04 -9.57 -6.31
C PRO A 301 -7.43 -8.17 -6.42
N TRP A 302 -7.89 -7.23 -5.63
CA TRP A 302 -7.72 -5.78 -5.70
C TRP A 302 -6.27 -5.33 -5.56
N ALA A 303 -5.97 -4.21 -6.20
CA ALA A 303 -4.84 -3.36 -5.91
C ALA A 303 -5.14 -2.42 -4.73
N HIS A 304 -4.28 -1.43 -4.48
CA HIS A 304 -4.37 -0.50 -3.34
C HIS A 304 -5.55 0.47 -3.46
N ALA A 305 -6.78 -0.02 -3.25
CA ALA A 305 -8.01 0.76 -3.36
C ALA A 305 -9.14 0.16 -2.52
N TYR A 306 -10.18 0.97 -2.24
CA TYR A 306 -11.40 0.46 -1.60
C TYR A 306 -12.11 -0.54 -2.51
N PRO A 307 -12.62 -1.68 -2.00
CA PRO A 307 -13.19 -2.77 -2.80
C PRO A 307 -14.34 -2.40 -3.74
N HIS A 308 -15.13 -1.37 -3.41
CA HIS A 308 -16.23 -0.91 -4.26
C HIS A 308 -15.79 -0.08 -5.48
N VAL A 309 -14.49 0.24 -5.56
CA VAL A 309 -13.89 1.01 -6.66
C VAL A 309 -12.61 0.38 -7.21
N ALA A 310 -12.11 -0.68 -6.56
CA ALA A 310 -10.81 -1.28 -6.85
C ALA A 310 -10.75 -1.97 -8.21
N LEU A 311 -9.58 -1.96 -8.80
CA LEU A 311 -9.18 -2.81 -9.92
C LEU A 311 -7.91 -3.59 -9.53
N PRO A 312 -7.74 -4.81 -10.06
CA PRO A 312 -8.71 -5.56 -10.85
C PRO A 312 -9.96 -5.94 -10.06
N GLY A 313 -11.10 -6.09 -10.77
CA GLY A 313 -12.35 -6.60 -10.21
C GLY A 313 -12.33 -8.12 -9.93
N PRO A 314 -13.42 -8.64 -9.32
CA PRO A 314 -14.71 -8.00 -9.16
C PRO A 314 -14.74 -6.93 -8.07
N GLN A 315 -15.40 -5.82 -8.35
CA GLN A 315 -15.80 -4.86 -7.33
C GLN A 315 -16.96 -5.45 -6.52
N ILE A 316 -17.09 -5.05 -5.27
CA ILE A 316 -18.16 -5.55 -4.37
C ILE A 316 -18.82 -4.40 -3.61
N GLY A 317 -19.98 -4.66 -3.04
CA GLY A 317 -20.70 -3.75 -2.14
C GLY A 317 -20.00 -3.59 -0.78
N PHE A 318 -18.78 -3.08 -0.81
CA PHE A 318 -17.98 -2.91 0.41
C PHE A 318 -18.62 -1.97 1.42
N LEU A 319 -19.31 -0.92 0.97
CA LEU A 319 -19.98 0.00 1.88
C LEU A 319 -21.14 -0.68 2.62
N GLN A 320 -21.85 -1.59 1.95
CA GLN A 320 -22.89 -2.41 2.56
C GLN A 320 -22.31 -3.38 3.61
N GLU A 321 -21.16 -4.02 3.31
CA GLU A 321 -20.45 -4.86 4.29
C GLU A 321 -19.91 -4.03 5.48
N ALA A 322 -19.41 -2.82 5.22
CA ALA A 322 -19.01 -1.90 6.28
C ALA A 322 -20.20 -1.49 7.16
N LEU A 323 -21.38 -1.23 6.59
CA LEU A 323 -22.59 -0.94 7.37
C LEU A 323 -22.99 -2.13 8.26
N ARG A 324 -22.94 -3.36 7.75
CA ARG A 324 -23.23 -4.57 8.57
C ARG A 324 -22.27 -4.67 9.77
N TRP A 325 -20.98 -4.36 9.56
CA TRP A 325 -19.98 -4.31 10.62
C TRP A 325 -20.27 -3.21 11.64
N TRP A 326 -20.59 -1.98 11.17
CA TRP A 326 -20.88 -0.85 12.03
C TRP A 326 -22.20 -1.00 12.78
N ASP A 327 -23.25 -1.52 12.15
CA ASP A 327 -24.53 -1.79 12.80
C ASP A 327 -24.36 -2.78 13.96
N HIS A 328 -23.53 -3.83 13.77
CA HIS A 328 -23.24 -4.80 14.81
C HIS A 328 -22.48 -4.19 16.00
N TRP A 329 -21.37 -3.49 15.73
CA TRP A 329 -20.47 -3.06 16.80
C TRP A 329 -20.73 -1.66 17.36
N LEU A 330 -21.41 -0.79 16.63
CA LEU A 330 -21.67 0.59 17.06
C LEU A 330 -23.14 0.84 17.44
N LYS A 331 -24.08 0.00 16.95
CA LYS A 331 -25.52 0.13 17.21
C LYS A 331 -26.10 -1.09 17.95
N ASP A 332 -25.27 -2.09 18.27
CA ASP A 332 -25.69 -3.35 18.93
C ASP A 332 -26.81 -4.10 18.16
N ILE A 333 -26.79 -4.01 16.83
CA ILE A 333 -27.73 -4.73 15.96
C ILE A 333 -27.10 -6.05 15.53
N ASP A 334 -27.76 -7.17 15.80
CA ASP A 334 -27.29 -8.46 15.31
C ASP A 334 -27.48 -8.54 13.80
N THR A 335 -26.39 -8.43 13.05
CA THR A 335 -26.34 -8.51 11.58
C THR A 335 -25.90 -9.86 11.06
N GLY A 336 -25.58 -10.80 11.96
CA GLY A 336 -25.02 -12.11 11.61
C GLY A 336 -23.59 -12.02 11.06
N VAL A 337 -22.96 -10.83 11.08
CA VAL A 337 -21.62 -10.64 10.50
C VAL A 337 -20.57 -11.50 11.17
N MET A 338 -20.70 -11.78 12.46
CA MET A 338 -19.75 -12.62 13.22
C MET A 338 -20.02 -14.13 13.11
N ASP A 339 -21.16 -14.55 12.54
CA ASP A 339 -21.47 -15.96 12.27
C ASP A 339 -20.86 -16.45 10.96
N GLU A 340 -20.40 -15.54 10.13
CA GLU A 340 -19.72 -15.84 8.87
C GLU A 340 -18.27 -16.28 9.10
N PRO A 341 -17.64 -16.97 8.13
CA PRO A 341 -16.23 -17.37 8.22
C PRO A 341 -15.29 -16.20 8.57
N MET A 342 -14.21 -16.49 9.30
CA MET A 342 -13.23 -15.50 9.72
C MET A 342 -12.55 -14.82 8.52
N LEU A 343 -12.23 -15.58 7.48
CA LEU A 343 -11.66 -15.08 6.23
C LEU A 343 -12.55 -15.43 5.05
N ARG A 344 -12.83 -14.43 4.22
CA ARG A 344 -13.32 -14.60 2.85
C ARG A 344 -12.25 -14.11 1.91
N ALA A 345 -11.78 -14.96 0.99
CA ALA A 345 -10.70 -14.64 0.07
C ALA A 345 -11.08 -14.97 -1.38
N TRP A 346 -10.54 -14.21 -2.33
CA TRP A 346 -10.68 -14.49 -3.75
C TRP A 346 -9.65 -15.51 -4.19
N MET A 347 -10.09 -16.67 -4.67
CA MET A 347 -9.25 -17.65 -5.33
C MET A 347 -9.15 -17.30 -6.80
N THR A 348 -8.03 -16.69 -7.18
CA THR A 348 -7.79 -16.18 -8.53
C THR A 348 -7.49 -17.32 -9.49
N GLU A 349 -8.15 -17.32 -10.65
CA GLU A 349 -7.82 -18.23 -11.75
C GLU A 349 -6.58 -17.77 -12.50
N SER A 350 -5.87 -18.71 -13.12
CA SER A 350 -4.77 -18.39 -14.02
C SER A 350 -5.28 -17.62 -15.24
N VAL A 351 -4.55 -16.56 -15.60
CA VAL A 351 -4.83 -15.70 -16.76
C VAL A 351 -3.55 -15.44 -17.53
N PRO A 352 -3.61 -15.09 -18.80
CA PRO A 352 -2.42 -14.60 -19.52
C PRO A 352 -1.81 -13.40 -18.78
N PRO A 353 -0.48 -13.37 -18.55
CA PRO A 353 0.16 -12.30 -17.82
C PRO A 353 0.03 -10.96 -18.56
N ALA A 354 -0.38 -9.93 -17.86
CA ALA A 354 -0.48 -8.58 -18.38
C ALA A 354 -0.22 -7.55 -17.27
N PRO A 355 0.37 -6.39 -17.58
CA PRO A 355 0.63 -5.35 -16.58
C PRO A 355 -0.62 -4.61 -16.11
N PHE A 356 -1.79 -4.93 -16.66
CA PHE A 356 -3.09 -4.41 -16.26
C PHE A 356 -4.20 -5.42 -16.58
N HIS A 357 -5.05 -5.66 -15.60
CA HIS A 357 -6.29 -6.41 -15.75
C HIS A 357 -7.44 -5.55 -15.24
N HIS A 358 -8.56 -5.54 -15.98
CA HIS A 358 -9.79 -4.91 -15.49
C HIS A 358 -10.47 -5.82 -14.45
N ASP A 359 -10.55 -7.11 -14.74
CA ASP A 359 -11.10 -8.13 -13.86
C ASP A 359 -10.17 -9.34 -13.83
N LEU A 360 -10.09 -10.01 -12.70
CA LEU A 360 -9.44 -11.30 -12.56
C LEU A 360 -10.50 -12.36 -12.25
N PRO A 361 -10.66 -13.36 -13.10
CA PRO A 361 -11.61 -14.43 -12.86
C PRO A 361 -11.23 -15.24 -11.63
N GLY A 362 -12.22 -15.80 -10.95
CA GLY A 362 -12.00 -16.59 -9.74
C GLY A 362 -13.31 -16.89 -9.02
N ARG A 363 -13.19 -17.26 -7.75
CA ARG A 363 -14.32 -17.48 -6.85
C ARG A 363 -13.99 -17.08 -5.42
N TRP A 364 -15.00 -16.76 -4.64
CA TRP A 364 -14.82 -16.58 -3.21
C TRP A 364 -14.63 -17.93 -2.52
N VAL A 365 -13.65 -18.00 -1.62
CA VAL A 365 -13.40 -19.12 -0.72
C VAL A 365 -13.50 -18.65 0.73
N ALA A 366 -13.78 -19.56 1.63
CA ALA A 366 -14.00 -19.27 3.05
C ALA A 366 -13.11 -20.12 3.96
N GLU A 367 -12.56 -19.48 4.99
CA GLU A 367 -11.84 -20.16 6.05
C GLU A 367 -12.43 -19.76 7.42
N PRO A 368 -12.84 -20.74 8.23
CA PRO A 368 -13.47 -20.48 9.54
C PRO A 368 -12.45 -19.96 10.57
N ALA A 369 -11.18 -20.19 10.36
CA ALA A 369 -10.08 -19.78 11.23
C ALA A 369 -8.81 -19.51 10.40
N TRP A 370 -7.86 -18.80 10.99
CA TRP A 370 -6.54 -18.61 10.41
C TRP A 370 -5.42 -18.87 11.45
N PRO A 371 -4.36 -19.66 11.17
CA PRO A 371 -4.19 -20.47 9.95
C PRO A 371 -5.31 -21.49 9.76
N PRO A 372 -5.72 -21.77 8.51
CA PRO A 372 -6.76 -22.75 8.23
C PRO A 372 -6.29 -24.17 8.59
N PRO A 373 -7.04 -24.96 9.34
CA PRO A 373 -6.61 -26.29 9.77
C PRO A 373 -6.46 -27.31 8.62
N GLY A 374 -7.12 -27.06 7.48
CA GLY A 374 -7.07 -27.93 6.31
C GLY A 374 -5.90 -27.65 5.36
N ILE A 375 -5.21 -26.51 5.49
CA ILE A 375 -4.08 -26.15 4.62
C ILE A 375 -2.79 -26.74 5.21
N THR A 376 -2.16 -27.65 4.47
CA THR A 376 -0.89 -28.25 4.86
C THR A 376 0.19 -27.89 3.85
N PRO A 377 1.43 -27.63 4.30
CA PRO A 377 2.53 -27.36 3.39
C PRO A 377 2.82 -28.57 2.49
N HIS A 378 2.70 -28.38 1.18
CA HIS A 378 3.14 -29.36 0.19
C HIS A 378 4.59 -29.06 -0.19
N ARG A 379 5.50 -29.93 0.22
CA ARG A 379 6.94 -29.74 0.02
C ARG A 379 7.40 -30.23 -1.32
N LEU A 380 8.10 -29.37 -2.08
CA LEU A 380 8.85 -29.71 -3.27
C LEU A 380 10.34 -29.44 -3.03
N HIS A 381 11.18 -30.35 -3.50
CA HIS A 381 12.63 -30.28 -3.39
C HIS A 381 13.24 -29.76 -4.69
N LEU A 382 14.24 -28.89 -4.58
CA LEU A 382 15.07 -28.46 -5.69
C LEU A 382 16.03 -29.58 -6.07
N THR A 383 15.96 -30.06 -7.30
CA THR A 383 16.77 -31.15 -7.82
C THR A 383 17.37 -30.80 -9.19
N ASP A 384 18.28 -31.64 -9.71
CA ASP A 384 18.83 -31.44 -11.04
C ASP A 384 17.76 -31.51 -12.16
N THR A 385 16.65 -32.18 -11.90
CA THR A 385 15.52 -32.34 -12.83
C THR A 385 14.37 -31.36 -12.58
N GLY A 386 14.53 -30.39 -11.68
CA GLY A 386 13.50 -29.38 -11.35
C GLY A 386 12.93 -29.53 -9.93
N LEU A 387 11.66 -29.19 -9.74
CA LEU A 387 10.92 -29.30 -8.50
C LEU A 387 10.29 -30.70 -8.39
N GLN A 388 10.63 -31.45 -7.34
CA GLN A 388 10.18 -32.82 -7.14
C GLN A 388 9.63 -33.01 -5.73
N THR A 389 8.65 -33.91 -5.57
CA THR A 389 8.14 -34.31 -4.25
C THR A 389 9.14 -35.16 -3.44
N THR A 390 10.03 -35.84 -4.11
CA THR A 390 11.06 -36.64 -3.50
C THR A 390 12.40 -35.92 -3.50
N ALA A 391 13.09 -35.95 -2.35
CA ALA A 391 14.42 -35.38 -2.22
C ALA A 391 15.41 -36.12 -3.13
N ALA A 392 16.18 -35.35 -3.90
CA ALA A 392 17.28 -35.88 -4.72
C ALA A 392 18.47 -34.90 -4.68
N THR A 393 19.60 -35.31 -5.20
CA THR A 393 20.80 -34.47 -5.27
C THR A 393 20.56 -33.27 -6.18
N LEU A 394 21.03 -32.09 -5.76
CA LEU A 394 21.19 -30.90 -6.59
C LEU A 394 22.68 -30.64 -6.79
N THR A 395 23.15 -30.70 -8.01
CA THR A 395 24.44 -30.15 -8.38
C THR A 395 24.46 -28.66 -8.12
N PRO A 396 25.47 -28.11 -7.41
CA PRO A 396 25.49 -26.67 -7.10
C PRO A 396 25.35 -25.82 -8.33
N ARG A 397 24.41 -24.88 -8.32
CA ARG A 397 24.08 -23.99 -9.43
C ARG A 397 24.27 -22.53 -9.03
N ALA A 398 25.01 -21.77 -9.83
CA ALA A 398 25.29 -20.37 -9.59
C ALA A 398 24.34 -19.48 -10.39
N VAL A 399 23.96 -18.33 -9.79
CA VAL A 399 23.20 -17.28 -10.45
C VAL A 399 23.86 -15.92 -10.16
N CYS A 400 24.07 -15.16 -11.23
CA CYS A 400 24.44 -13.75 -11.21
C CYS A 400 23.52 -13.07 -12.24
N SER A 401 22.45 -12.48 -11.74
CA SER A 401 21.42 -11.89 -12.61
C SER A 401 21.86 -10.54 -13.15
N SER A 402 21.40 -10.21 -14.36
CA SER A 402 21.51 -8.84 -14.88
C SER A 402 20.85 -7.84 -13.93
N LEU A 403 21.39 -6.62 -13.87
CA LEU A 403 20.82 -5.50 -13.12
C LEU A 403 19.43 -5.08 -13.64
N THR A 404 19.02 -5.56 -14.81
CA THR A 404 17.72 -5.25 -15.42
C THR A 404 16.63 -6.28 -15.13
N VAL A 405 16.95 -7.36 -14.38
CA VAL A 405 15.92 -8.29 -13.88
C VAL A 405 15.01 -7.58 -12.91
N GLY A 406 13.70 -7.73 -13.11
CA GLY A 406 12.65 -7.03 -12.35
C GLY A 406 11.90 -5.97 -13.15
N LYS A 407 12.33 -5.69 -14.40
CA LYS A 407 11.66 -4.71 -15.29
C LYS A 407 10.20 -5.09 -15.58
N ASP A 408 9.91 -6.39 -15.60
CA ASP A 408 8.58 -6.93 -15.84
C ASP A 408 7.84 -7.26 -14.50
N GLY A 409 8.42 -6.87 -13.36
CA GLY A 409 7.94 -7.13 -12.01
C GLY A 409 6.77 -6.25 -11.54
N GLY A 410 6.43 -5.17 -12.27
CA GLY A 410 5.41 -4.21 -11.86
C GLY A 410 5.81 -3.37 -10.64
N SER A 411 4.84 -2.71 -10.03
CA SER A 411 4.99 -1.95 -8.78
C SER A 411 4.96 -2.87 -7.57
N TRP A 412 5.62 -2.45 -6.47
CA TRP A 412 5.46 -3.10 -5.17
C TRP A 412 4.04 -2.92 -4.61
N CYS A 413 3.46 -1.73 -4.80
CA CYS A 413 2.09 -1.40 -4.42
C CYS A 413 1.35 -0.86 -5.65
N PRO A 414 0.72 -1.73 -6.47
CA PRO A 414 -0.13 -1.30 -7.57
C PRO A 414 -1.38 -0.58 -7.09
N PHE A 415 -1.83 0.42 -7.85
CA PHE A 415 -3.08 1.15 -7.60
C PHE A 415 -4.22 0.72 -8.55
N GLY A 416 -3.91 -0.11 -9.55
CA GLY A 416 -4.88 -0.57 -10.53
C GLY A 416 -5.36 0.53 -11.49
N SER A 417 -4.71 1.68 -11.53
CA SER A 417 -5.07 2.80 -12.39
C SER A 417 -4.41 2.77 -13.78
N GLY A 418 -3.53 1.80 -14.01
CA GLY A 418 -2.78 1.67 -15.25
C GLY A 418 -1.91 0.40 -15.28
N PRO A 419 -0.90 0.32 -16.15
CA PRO A 419 -0.03 -0.83 -16.29
C PRO A 419 1.01 -0.87 -15.16
N ASP A 420 0.58 -1.20 -13.94
CA ASP A 420 1.37 -1.21 -12.72
C ASP A 420 1.52 -2.60 -12.08
N GLN A 421 0.85 -3.63 -12.66
CA GLN A 421 0.99 -5.03 -12.25
C GLN A 421 2.16 -5.72 -12.99
N ALA A 422 2.53 -6.92 -12.54
CA ALA A 422 3.56 -7.71 -13.19
C ALA A 422 3.13 -8.15 -14.61
N GLY A 423 4.02 -7.98 -15.57
CA GLY A 423 3.87 -8.51 -16.91
C GLY A 423 4.33 -9.96 -17.07
N ASP A 424 4.52 -10.42 -18.31
CA ASP A 424 5.10 -11.73 -18.60
C ASP A 424 6.53 -11.83 -18.09
N GLN A 425 6.77 -12.80 -17.23
CA GLN A 425 8.06 -12.96 -16.56
C GLN A 425 9.12 -13.67 -17.42
N GLN A 426 8.82 -14.10 -18.65
CA GLN A 426 9.79 -14.82 -19.50
C GLN A 426 11.11 -14.08 -19.65
N GLY A 427 11.08 -12.75 -19.81
CA GLY A 427 12.28 -11.90 -19.94
C GLY A 427 13.16 -11.90 -18.70
N ASP A 428 12.56 -11.83 -17.53
CA ASP A 428 13.25 -11.90 -16.23
C ASP A 428 13.67 -13.35 -15.90
N ASP A 429 12.86 -14.35 -16.26
CA ASP A 429 13.14 -15.77 -16.08
C ASP A 429 14.39 -16.23 -16.85
N ALA A 430 14.57 -15.73 -18.07
CA ALA A 430 15.75 -16.05 -18.90
C ALA A 430 17.09 -15.64 -18.25
N GLN A 431 17.06 -14.78 -17.25
CA GLN A 431 18.22 -14.27 -16.52
C GLN A 431 18.24 -14.70 -15.05
N SER A 432 17.44 -15.70 -14.71
CA SER A 432 17.25 -16.25 -13.34
C SER A 432 17.64 -17.72 -13.32
N LEU A 433 17.90 -18.24 -12.12
CA LEU A 433 18.03 -19.66 -11.90
C LEU A 433 16.65 -20.28 -11.71
N LEU A 434 16.29 -21.22 -12.59
CA LEU A 434 14.94 -21.78 -12.65
C LEU A 434 14.86 -23.21 -12.15
N PHE A 435 13.77 -23.52 -11.44
CA PHE A 435 13.34 -24.87 -11.08
C PHE A 435 11.85 -25.00 -11.39
N GLU A 436 11.46 -26.08 -12.09
CA GLU A 436 10.07 -26.29 -12.53
C GLU A 436 9.57 -27.68 -12.13
N THR A 437 8.26 -27.81 -11.95
CA THR A 437 7.59 -29.10 -11.93
C THR A 437 7.44 -29.67 -13.36
N SER A 438 7.17 -30.96 -13.49
CA SER A 438 6.47 -31.46 -14.67
C SER A 438 5.10 -30.77 -14.81
N PRO A 439 4.46 -30.78 -16.00
CA PRO A 439 3.07 -30.33 -16.12
C PRO A 439 2.19 -31.02 -15.05
N LEU A 440 1.36 -30.22 -14.39
CA LEU A 440 0.46 -30.71 -13.34
C LEU A 440 -0.60 -31.66 -13.93
N ASP A 441 -0.77 -32.83 -13.34
CA ASP A 441 -1.83 -33.77 -13.74
C ASP A 441 -3.22 -33.23 -13.36
N THR A 442 -3.30 -32.55 -12.23
CA THR A 442 -4.55 -32.00 -11.69
C THR A 442 -4.34 -30.54 -11.25
N ARG A 443 -5.46 -29.80 -11.21
CA ARG A 443 -5.50 -28.45 -10.66
C ARG A 443 -4.99 -28.44 -9.22
N ALA A 444 -4.15 -27.46 -8.88
CA ALA A 444 -3.74 -27.16 -7.53
C ALA A 444 -4.15 -25.73 -7.14
N GLU A 445 -4.51 -25.52 -5.88
CA GLU A 445 -4.83 -24.21 -5.33
C GLU A 445 -3.94 -23.93 -4.12
N ILE A 446 -3.44 -22.70 -4.05
CA ILE A 446 -2.70 -22.23 -2.87
C ILE A 446 -3.51 -21.13 -2.18
N LEU A 447 -3.49 -21.12 -0.84
CA LEU A 447 -4.01 -20.03 -0.03
C LEU A 447 -3.07 -19.80 1.15
N GLY A 448 -2.39 -18.65 1.14
CA GLY A 448 -1.35 -18.31 2.13
C GLY A 448 0.01 -18.06 1.50
N ALA A 449 1.04 -17.96 2.33
CA ALA A 449 2.40 -17.64 1.92
C ALA A 449 3.21 -18.90 1.55
N PRO A 450 3.71 -19.03 0.31
CA PRO A 450 4.74 -20.02 -0.01
C PRO A 450 6.04 -19.71 0.73
N VAL A 451 6.77 -20.74 1.13
CA VAL A 451 8.02 -20.59 1.89
C VAL A 451 9.15 -21.33 1.18
N VAL A 452 10.23 -20.62 0.87
CA VAL A 452 11.41 -21.20 0.24
C VAL A 452 12.56 -21.26 1.24
N THR A 453 13.12 -22.45 1.42
CA THR A 453 14.32 -22.67 2.25
C THR A 453 15.45 -23.08 1.33
N LEU A 454 16.59 -22.39 1.38
CA LEU A 454 17.74 -22.63 0.51
C LEU A 454 19.03 -22.76 1.32
N ASP A 455 19.95 -23.59 0.84
CA ASP A 455 21.35 -23.58 1.25
C ASP A 455 22.14 -22.82 0.18
N VAL A 456 22.70 -21.66 0.53
CA VAL A 456 23.32 -20.73 -0.42
C VAL A 456 24.69 -20.24 0.04
N ALA A 457 25.53 -19.83 -0.91
CA ALA A 457 26.74 -19.06 -0.63
C ALA A 457 26.84 -17.91 -1.62
N SER A 458 27.38 -16.76 -1.19
CA SER A 458 27.66 -15.61 -2.05
C SER A 458 29.18 -15.43 -2.21
N ASP A 459 29.62 -14.89 -3.35
CA ASP A 459 31.00 -14.47 -3.58
C ASP A 459 31.27 -13.05 -3.02
N LYS A 460 30.21 -12.35 -2.55
CA LYS A 460 30.28 -10.99 -2.01
C LYS A 460 29.69 -10.92 -0.59
N PRO A 461 30.11 -9.94 0.22
CA PRO A 461 29.62 -9.80 1.60
C PRO A 461 28.16 -9.29 1.66
N LEU A 462 27.65 -8.70 0.59
CA LEU A 462 26.25 -8.27 0.44
C LEU A 462 25.65 -8.89 -0.82
N ALA A 463 24.44 -9.41 -0.70
CA ALA A 463 23.70 -9.98 -1.80
C ALA A 463 22.20 -9.93 -1.50
N ASN A 464 21.40 -9.53 -2.48
CA ASN A 464 19.95 -9.72 -2.46
C ASN A 464 19.61 -11.05 -3.15
N LEU A 465 18.50 -11.64 -2.74
CA LEU A 465 17.88 -12.76 -3.42
C LEU A 465 16.38 -12.47 -3.58
N ALA A 466 15.94 -12.31 -4.81
CA ALA A 466 14.54 -12.26 -5.16
C ALA A 466 14.08 -13.64 -5.62
N VAL A 467 12.98 -14.10 -5.08
CA VAL A 467 12.36 -15.39 -5.34
C VAL A 467 10.97 -15.18 -5.89
N ARG A 468 10.70 -15.67 -7.10
CA ARG A 468 9.40 -15.61 -7.74
C ARG A 468 8.79 -16.98 -7.86
N LEU A 469 7.53 -17.11 -7.49
CA LEU A 469 6.68 -18.27 -7.78
C LEU A 469 5.80 -17.92 -8.97
N CYS A 470 5.92 -18.69 -10.05
CA CYS A 470 5.21 -18.42 -11.29
C CYS A 470 4.38 -19.63 -11.73
N ASP A 471 3.26 -19.35 -12.35
CA ASP A 471 2.46 -20.27 -13.14
C ASP A 471 2.92 -20.20 -14.61
N VAL A 472 3.48 -21.29 -15.11
CA VAL A 472 3.95 -21.39 -16.49
C VAL A 472 2.90 -22.09 -17.33
N HIS A 473 2.35 -21.34 -18.27
CA HIS A 473 1.32 -21.82 -19.20
C HIS A 473 1.91 -22.82 -20.20
N PRO A 474 1.06 -23.65 -20.85
CA PRO A 474 1.53 -24.60 -21.85
C PRO A 474 2.27 -23.97 -23.05
N ASP A 475 1.96 -22.70 -23.37
CA ASP A 475 2.63 -21.93 -24.45
C ASP A 475 3.96 -21.31 -23.99
N GLY A 476 4.31 -21.43 -22.70
CA GLY A 476 5.54 -20.94 -22.11
C GLY A 476 5.44 -19.56 -21.48
N THR A 477 4.31 -18.83 -21.59
CA THR A 477 4.12 -17.58 -20.87
C THR A 477 4.19 -17.81 -19.36
N SER A 478 4.70 -16.84 -18.59
CA SER A 478 5.02 -16.98 -17.17
C SER A 478 4.29 -15.92 -16.35
N LEU A 479 3.25 -16.33 -15.62
CA LEU A 479 2.47 -15.48 -14.72
C LEU A 479 3.08 -15.51 -13.32
N ARG A 480 3.51 -14.36 -12.80
CA ARG A 480 3.96 -14.27 -11.40
C ARG A 480 2.76 -14.36 -10.45
N ILE A 481 2.75 -15.41 -9.63
CA ILE A 481 1.73 -15.65 -8.60
C ILE A 481 2.11 -14.96 -7.29
N SER A 482 3.36 -15.12 -6.87
CA SER A 482 3.88 -14.54 -5.65
C SER A 482 5.38 -14.28 -5.77
N TYR A 483 5.92 -13.44 -4.89
CA TYR A 483 7.35 -13.21 -4.80
C TYR A 483 7.75 -12.86 -3.37
N GLY A 484 9.02 -13.04 -3.06
CA GLY A 484 9.63 -12.60 -1.82
C GLY A 484 11.06 -12.15 -2.08
N ILE A 485 11.55 -11.26 -1.24
CA ILE A 485 12.89 -10.71 -1.34
C ILE A 485 13.58 -10.88 0.01
N LEU A 486 14.86 -11.21 -0.02
CA LEU A 486 15.73 -11.26 1.14
C LEU A 486 17.07 -10.64 0.79
N ASN A 487 17.45 -9.62 1.49
CA ASN A 487 18.83 -9.21 1.62
C ASN A 487 19.52 -10.22 2.54
N LEU A 488 20.50 -10.96 2.04
CA LEU A 488 21.12 -12.08 2.78
C LEU A 488 21.86 -11.64 4.04
N ALA A 489 22.15 -10.35 4.21
CA ALA A 489 22.65 -9.82 5.47
C ALA A 489 21.59 -9.90 6.59
N TYR A 490 20.30 -9.93 6.23
CA TYR A 490 19.15 -10.00 7.15
C TYR A 490 18.59 -11.42 7.32
N ARG A 491 19.35 -12.46 6.93
CA ARG A 491 18.94 -13.88 6.97
C ARG A 491 18.50 -14.39 8.34
N ASP A 492 19.05 -13.79 9.41
CA ASP A 492 18.81 -14.21 10.80
C ASP A 492 17.85 -13.25 11.55
N GLY A 493 17.32 -12.22 10.87
CA GLY A 493 16.39 -11.23 11.42
C GLY A 493 16.65 -9.83 10.92
N ASN A 494 15.73 -8.92 11.22
CA ASN A 494 15.77 -7.55 10.71
C ASN A 494 16.45 -6.56 11.67
N GLU A 495 16.67 -6.94 12.92
CA GLU A 495 17.21 -6.09 14.00
C GLU A 495 18.75 -6.05 13.99
N SER A 496 19.38 -7.18 13.64
CA SER A 496 20.82 -7.36 13.75
C SER A 496 21.42 -8.01 12.48
N PRO A 497 21.42 -7.27 11.35
CA PRO A 497 21.97 -7.77 10.11
C PRO A 497 23.48 -8.06 10.24
N ALA A 498 23.96 -9.06 9.50
CA ALA A 498 25.35 -9.46 9.49
C ALA A 498 25.84 -9.75 8.07
N LEU A 499 26.98 -9.16 7.69
CA LEU A 499 27.61 -9.41 6.39
C LEU A 499 27.85 -10.91 6.16
N LEU A 500 27.76 -11.33 4.92
CA LEU A 500 28.13 -12.67 4.50
C LEU A 500 29.66 -12.79 4.50
N GLN A 501 30.15 -13.99 4.81
CA GLN A 501 31.53 -14.36 4.50
C GLN A 501 31.53 -15.03 3.11
N PRO A 502 32.26 -14.46 2.13
CA PRO A 502 32.29 -15.02 0.78
C PRO A 502 32.64 -16.52 0.76
N GLY A 503 31.86 -17.31 0.04
CA GLY A 503 32.03 -18.76 -0.07
C GLY A 503 31.50 -19.58 1.10
N VAL A 504 31.12 -18.99 2.22
CA VAL A 504 30.49 -19.70 3.34
C VAL A 504 29.03 -20.01 3.01
N ARG A 505 28.60 -21.24 3.33
CA ARG A 505 27.20 -21.66 3.14
C ARG A 505 26.33 -21.21 4.29
N TYR A 506 25.18 -20.67 3.94
CA TYR A 506 24.13 -20.26 4.86
C TYR A 506 22.82 -20.95 4.49
N ARG A 507 22.08 -21.36 5.50
CA ARG A 507 20.69 -21.79 5.32
C ARG A 507 19.80 -20.57 5.50
N ILE A 508 19.01 -20.26 4.49
CA ILE A 508 18.13 -19.08 4.48
C ILE A 508 16.68 -19.51 4.31
N ARG A 509 15.77 -18.66 4.77
CA ARG A 509 14.33 -18.81 4.60
C ARG A 509 13.75 -17.55 3.98
N VAL A 510 13.09 -17.68 2.84
CA VAL A 510 12.37 -16.58 2.17
C VAL A 510 10.88 -16.93 2.17
N GLN A 511 10.10 -16.15 2.89
CA GLN A 511 8.65 -16.20 2.79
C GLN A 511 8.24 -15.31 1.63
N LEU A 512 7.42 -15.85 0.73
CA LEU A 512 6.82 -15.06 -0.36
C LEU A 512 5.56 -14.39 0.16
N ASN A 513 5.03 -13.44 -0.63
CA ASN A 513 3.76 -12.82 -0.31
C ASN A 513 2.64 -13.86 -0.27
N ASP A 514 1.67 -13.64 0.61
CA ASP A 514 0.45 -14.44 0.64
C ASP A 514 -0.30 -14.31 -0.70
N ALA A 515 -0.90 -15.41 -1.13
CA ALA A 515 -1.65 -15.47 -2.37
C ALA A 515 -2.84 -16.43 -2.26
N GLY A 516 -3.90 -16.14 -3.01
CA GLY A 516 -5.01 -17.05 -3.28
C GLY A 516 -5.07 -17.30 -4.79
N SER A 517 -4.45 -18.38 -5.27
CA SER A 517 -4.29 -18.64 -6.70
C SER A 517 -4.41 -20.11 -7.06
N ALA A 518 -4.94 -20.36 -8.25
CA ALA A 518 -5.08 -21.67 -8.84
C ALA A 518 -4.06 -21.89 -9.97
N PHE A 519 -3.49 -23.08 -10.00
CA PHE A 519 -2.65 -23.60 -11.07
C PHE A 519 -3.46 -24.67 -11.83
N PRO A 520 -3.82 -24.45 -13.10
CA PRO A 520 -4.57 -25.43 -13.88
C PRO A 520 -3.78 -26.71 -14.19
N SER A 521 -4.48 -27.81 -14.49
CA SER A 521 -3.86 -28.99 -15.07
C SER A 521 -3.16 -28.64 -16.39
N GLY A 522 -1.99 -29.25 -16.65
CA GLY A 522 -1.16 -28.97 -17.80
C GLY A 522 -0.20 -27.78 -17.64
N HIS A 523 -0.39 -26.91 -16.64
CA HIS A 523 0.52 -25.84 -16.29
C HIS A 523 1.69 -26.37 -15.44
N ARG A 524 2.75 -25.57 -15.27
CA ARG A 524 3.89 -25.92 -14.42
C ARG A 524 4.08 -24.85 -13.34
N ILE A 525 4.48 -25.28 -12.16
CA ILE A 525 4.92 -24.39 -11.10
C ILE A 525 6.40 -24.13 -11.30
N ARG A 526 6.79 -22.84 -11.39
CA ARG A 526 8.18 -22.41 -11.52
C ARG A 526 8.60 -21.62 -10.29
N LEU A 527 9.79 -21.93 -9.78
CA LEU A 527 10.55 -21.12 -8.85
C LEU A 527 11.70 -20.48 -9.62
N ALA A 528 11.75 -19.13 -9.63
CA ALA A 528 12.80 -18.35 -10.26
C ALA A 528 13.59 -17.57 -9.21
N LEU A 529 14.92 -17.73 -9.19
CA LEU A 529 15.83 -17.11 -8.24
C LEU A 529 16.71 -16.09 -8.97
N SER A 530 16.77 -14.85 -8.48
CA SER A 530 17.60 -13.80 -9.06
C SER A 530 18.31 -12.97 -7.99
N THR A 531 19.51 -12.49 -8.31
CA THR A 531 20.31 -11.64 -7.40
C THR A 531 20.00 -10.16 -7.49
N ASN A 532 19.16 -9.78 -8.44
CA ASN A 532 18.65 -8.42 -8.65
C ASN A 532 17.15 -8.45 -8.90
N TYR A 533 16.47 -7.35 -8.60
CA TYR A 533 15.05 -7.15 -8.92
C TYR A 533 14.73 -5.66 -9.09
N TRP A 534 15.54 -5.00 -9.94
CA TRP A 534 15.38 -3.58 -10.27
C TRP A 534 14.24 -3.37 -11.29
N PRO A 535 13.37 -2.34 -11.13
CA PRO A 535 13.49 -1.23 -10.18
C PRO A 535 12.73 -1.42 -8.85
N MET A 536 12.29 -2.60 -8.51
CA MET A 536 11.51 -2.81 -7.28
C MET A 536 12.37 -2.59 -6.02
N ILE A 537 13.59 -3.16 -5.99
CA ILE A 537 14.55 -2.97 -4.91
C ILE A 537 15.83 -2.28 -5.39
N TRP A 538 16.51 -1.62 -4.46
CA TRP A 538 17.84 -1.06 -4.71
C TRP A 538 18.88 -2.19 -4.85
N PRO A 539 19.77 -2.14 -5.86
CA PRO A 539 20.76 -3.20 -6.07
C PRO A 539 21.84 -3.19 -4.97
N SER A 540 22.44 -4.36 -4.72
CA SER A 540 23.65 -4.47 -3.88
C SER A 540 24.81 -3.65 -4.47
N PRO A 541 25.79 -3.17 -3.67
CA PRO A 541 26.92 -2.37 -4.17
C PRO A 541 27.79 -3.08 -5.22
N ASP A 542 27.81 -4.39 -5.16
CA ASP A 542 28.41 -5.29 -6.14
C ASP A 542 27.32 -6.08 -6.84
N ASN A 543 27.63 -6.68 -8.00
CA ASN A 543 26.73 -7.65 -8.63
C ASN A 543 27.13 -9.07 -8.16
N PRO A 544 26.50 -9.63 -7.11
CA PRO A 544 26.93 -10.86 -6.49
C PRO A 544 26.56 -12.07 -7.32
N THR A 545 27.44 -13.11 -7.26
CA THR A 545 27.09 -14.48 -7.65
C THR A 545 26.64 -15.26 -6.43
N VAL A 546 25.41 -15.77 -6.46
CA VAL A 546 24.89 -16.65 -5.41
C VAL A 546 24.86 -18.08 -5.94
N THR A 547 25.49 -19.01 -5.19
CA THR A 547 25.47 -20.44 -5.50
C THR A 547 24.44 -21.12 -4.61
N VAL A 548 23.52 -21.88 -5.21
CA VAL A 548 22.48 -22.68 -4.57
C VAL A 548 22.94 -24.13 -4.51
N PHE A 549 22.98 -24.72 -3.31
CA PHE A 549 23.43 -26.08 -3.06
C PHE A 549 22.29 -27.08 -2.79
N GLY A 550 21.08 -26.55 -2.56
CA GLY A 550 19.88 -27.32 -2.29
C GLY A 550 18.78 -26.44 -1.71
N GLY A 551 17.63 -27.03 -1.55
CA GLY A 551 16.52 -26.33 -0.92
C GLY A 551 15.17 -26.97 -1.16
N THR A 552 14.14 -26.30 -0.63
CA THR A 552 12.74 -26.72 -0.76
C THR A 552 11.86 -25.50 -0.95
N VAL A 553 10.71 -25.72 -1.56
CA VAL A 553 9.56 -24.80 -1.49
C VAL A 553 8.39 -25.53 -0.83
N ASP A 554 7.82 -24.92 0.19
CA ASP A 554 6.61 -25.37 0.87
C ASP A 554 5.44 -24.53 0.34
N LEU A 555 4.52 -25.16 -0.39
CA LEU A 555 3.32 -24.53 -0.96
C LEU A 555 2.14 -24.75 -0.02
N PRO A 556 1.38 -23.72 0.37
CA PRO A 556 0.18 -23.83 1.20
C PRO A 556 -0.99 -24.34 0.37
N ILE A 557 -1.01 -25.64 0.05
CA ILE A 557 -2.05 -26.24 -0.79
C ILE A 557 -3.37 -26.27 -0.03
N ARG A 558 -4.38 -25.68 -0.63
CA ARG A 558 -5.78 -25.68 -0.16
C ARG A 558 -6.53 -26.84 -0.81
N PRO A 559 -7.08 -27.77 -0.03
CA PRO A 559 -7.99 -28.77 -0.57
C PRO A 559 -9.27 -28.12 -1.11
N ALA A 560 -9.91 -28.77 -2.08
CA ALA A 560 -11.22 -28.35 -2.52
C ALA A 560 -12.24 -28.50 -1.38
N GLU A 561 -12.89 -27.40 -1.00
CA GLU A 561 -13.87 -27.36 0.10
C GLU A 561 -15.29 -27.20 -0.42
N THR A 562 -16.19 -28.01 0.09
CA THR A 562 -17.63 -27.89 -0.23
C THR A 562 -18.29 -26.70 0.48
N SER A 563 -17.70 -26.18 1.55
CA SER A 563 -18.19 -25.01 2.30
C SER A 563 -18.22 -23.73 1.48
N ASP A 564 -17.37 -23.63 0.44
CA ASP A 564 -17.35 -22.44 -0.45
C ASP A 564 -18.71 -22.19 -1.11
N ALA A 565 -19.47 -23.24 -1.39
CA ALA A 565 -20.81 -23.16 -2.00
C ALA A 565 -21.87 -22.55 -1.06
N LEU A 566 -21.58 -22.45 0.23
CA LEU A 566 -22.50 -21.91 1.25
C LEU A 566 -22.29 -20.42 1.51
N LEU A 567 -21.27 -19.79 0.90
CA LEU A 567 -21.04 -18.37 1.06
C LEU A 567 -22.17 -17.55 0.43
N PRO A 568 -22.80 -16.61 1.16
CA PRO A 568 -23.73 -15.67 0.56
C PRO A 568 -22.99 -14.81 -0.46
N ALA A 569 -23.68 -14.47 -1.56
CA ALA A 569 -23.13 -13.54 -2.53
C ALA A 569 -22.85 -12.17 -1.84
N LEU A 570 -21.71 -11.56 -2.16
CA LEU A 570 -21.46 -10.17 -1.76
C LEU A 570 -22.33 -9.24 -2.61
N PRO A 571 -22.85 -8.15 -2.04
CA PRO A 571 -23.71 -7.24 -2.79
C PRO A 571 -22.94 -6.52 -3.90
N GLU A 572 -23.67 -6.03 -4.90
CA GLU A 572 -23.13 -5.18 -5.95
C GLU A 572 -22.71 -3.80 -5.37
N PRO A 573 -21.69 -3.14 -5.96
CA PRO A 573 -21.20 -1.87 -5.42
C PRO A 573 -22.22 -0.74 -5.43
N GLU A 574 -22.44 -0.14 -4.28
CA GLU A 574 -23.19 1.10 -4.10
C GLU A 574 -22.26 2.23 -3.64
N THR A 575 -22.56 3.46 -4.06
CA THR A 575 -21.87 4.66 -3.59
C THR A 575 -22.84 5.83 -3.52
N ALA A 576 -22.49 6.86 -2.75
CA ALA A 576 -23.16 8.15 -2.86
C ALA A 576 -22.76 8.85 -4.18
N THR A 577 -23.36 10.02 -4.44
CA THR A 577 -23.09 10.81 -5.64
C THR A 577 -21.64 11.30 -5.66
N PRO A 578 -20.89 11.05 -6.73
CA PRO A 578 -19.52 11.54 -6.85
C PRO A 578 -19.48 13.08 -6.86
N GLU A 579 -18.38 13.65 -6.35
CA GLU A 579 -18.11 15.08 -6.48
C GLU A 579 -17.98 15.44 -7.96
N ARG A 580 -18.61 16.55 -8.35
CA ARG A 580 -18.56 17.00 -9.74
C ARG A 580 -17.27 17.79 -10.00
N THR A 581 -16.53 17.31 -10.99
CA THR A 581 -15.31 17.95 -11.47
C THR A 581 -15.41 18.27 -12.97
N THR A 582 -14.83 19.39 -13.38
CA THR A 582 -14.74 19.80 -14.77
C THR A 582 -13.27 19.78 -15.21
N PRO A 583 -12.87 18.91 -16.16
CA PRO A 583 -11.55 19.00 -16.79
C PRO A 583 -11.40 20.32 -17.56
N LEU A 584 -10.37 21.11 -17.26
CA LEU A 584 -10.11 22.39 -17.92
C LEU A 584 -9.06 22.26 -19.02
N ARG A 585 -8.00 21.51 -18.77
CA ARG A 585 -6.89 21.15 -19.68
C ARG A 585 -6.17 19.92 -19.14
N PRO A 586 -5.30 19.27 -19.90
CA PRO A 586 -4.52 18.14 -19.39
C PRO A 586 -3.82 18.49 -18.07
N GLY A 587 -4.02 17.64 -17.05
CA GLY A 587 -3.47 17.81 -15.71
C GLY A 587 -4.18 18.89 -14.84
N VAL A 588 -5.25 19.54 -15.29
CA VAL A 588 -5.97 20.55 -14.50
C VAL A 588 -7.46 20.27 -14.46
N VAL A 589 -8.00 20.21 -13.24
CA VAL A 589 -9.44 20.04 -12.98
C VAL A 589 -9.97 21.16 -12.10
N ARG A 590 -11.24 21.44 -12.23
CA ARG A 590 -11.99 22.29 -11.31
C ARG A 590 -12.97 21.44 -10.51
N ILE A 591 -12.94 21.58 -9.19
CA ILE A 591 -13.99 21.09 -8.29
C ILE A 591 -15.13 22.10 -8.37
N ASP A 592 -16.21 21.72 -9.05
CA ASP A 592 -17.26 22.69 -9.44
C ASP A 592 -17.92 23.39 -8.24
N ARG A 593 -18.25 22.62 -7.19
CA ARG A 593 -18.88 23.14 -5.96
C ARG A 593 -18.01 24.19 -5.24
N LEU A 594 -16.69 24.04 -5.31
CA LEU A 594 -15.73 24.90 -4.62
C LEU A 594 -15.20 26.02 -5.50
N GLY A 595 -15.41 25.97 -6.82
CA GLY A 595 -14.74 26.85 -7.78
C GLY A 595 -13.22 26.71 -7.74
N LEU A 596 -12.70 25.61 -7.19
CA LEU A 596 -11.28 25.40 -6.94
C LEU A 596 -10.64 24.65 -8.11
N GLU A 597 -9.61 25.23 -8.70
CA GLU A 597 -8.83 24.62 -9.77
C GLU A 597 -7.57 23.96 -9.20
N LEU A 598 -7.37 22.72 -9.54
CA LEU A 598 -6.21 21.91 -9.14
C LEU A 598 -5.44 21.50 -10.38
N GLY A 599 -4.15 21.84 -10.43
CA GLY A 599 -3.25 21.42 -11.49
C GLY A 599 -2.14 20.53 -10.94
N THR A 600 -1.85 19.44 -11.65
CA THR A 600 -0.79 18.50 -11.31
C THR A 600 -0.01 18.12 -12.57
N GLU A 601 1.30 18.29 -12.51
CA GLU A 601 2.24 17.78 -13.49
C GLU A 601 3.38 17.06 -12.77
N GLY A 602 3.85 15.95 -13.32
CA GLY A 602 4.94 15.21 -12.70
C GLY A 602 5.71 14.34 -13.70
N ASN A 603 6.95 14.05 -13.35
CA ASN A 603 7.81 13.13 -14.09
C ASN A 603 8.57 12.28 -13.07
N PHE A 604 8.54 10.96 -13.29
CA PHE A 604 9.29 9.98 -12.52
C PHE A 604 10.30 9.29 -13.45
N ARG A 605 11.56 9.30 -13.05
CA ARG A 605 12.65 8.69 -13.82
C ARG A 605 13.36 7.64 -12.99
N VAL A 606 13.55 6.48 -13.59
CA VAL A 606 14.33 5.36 -13.03
C VAL A 606 15.41 5.00 -14.03
N HIS A 607 16.65 4.82 -13.58
CA HIS A 607 17.75 4.48 -14.45
C HIS A 607 18.77 3.59 -13.72
N ILE A 608 19.35 2.67 -14.47
CA ILE A 608 20.53 1.89 -14.10
C ILE A 608 21.30 1.48 -15.36
N ASP A 609 22.61 1.56 -15.32
CA ASP A 609 23.48 1.01 -16.37
C ASP A 609 23.64 -0.49 -16.12
N PRO A 610 23.43 -1.36 -17.12
CA PRO A 610 23.45 -2.81 -16.92
C PRO A 610 24.77 -3.39 -16.38
N GLY A 611 25.86 -2.66 -16.50
CA GLY A 611 27.20 -3.06 -16.04
C GLY A 611 27.64 -2.45 -14.70
N ASP A 612 26.86 -1.53 -14.11
CA ASP A 612 27.26 -0.80 -12.90
C ASP A 612 26.11 -0.65 -11.90
N PRO A 613 26.09 -1.44 -10.79
CA PRO A 613 25.06 -1.33 -9.77
C PRO A 613 25.04 0.02 -9.04
N LEU A 614 26.15 0.76 -9.06
CA LEU A 614 26.24 2.08 -8.42
C LEU A 614 25.67 3.21 -9.30
N SER A 615 25.36 2.92 -10.54
CA SER A 615 24.69 3.86 -11.46
C SER A 615 23.18 4.01 -11.20
N ALA A 616 22.62 3.22 -10.29
CA ALA A 616 21.20 3.28 -9.94
C ALA A 616 20.80 4.69 -9.47
N VAL A 617 19.78 5.25 -10.12
CA VAL A 617 19.24 6.56 -9.79
C VAL A 617 17.73 6.59 -9.97
N VAL A 618 17.04 7.25 -9.04
CA VAL A 618 15.62 7.58 -9.16
C VAL A 618 15.44 9.08 -8.95
N GLU A 619 14.58 9.69 -9.75
CA GLU A 619 14.30 11.11 -9.70
C GLU A 619 12.81 11.35 -9.88
N MET A 620 12.24 12.26 -9.08
CA MET A 620 10.89 12.72 -9.21
C MET A 620 10.84 14.24 -9.27
N ARG A 621 10.06 14.77 -10.20
CA ARG A 621 9.72 16.19 -10.31
C ARG A 621 8.22 16.33 -10.31
N GLN A 622 7.73 17.30 -9.55
CA GLN A 622 6.30 17.62 -9.47
C GLN A 622 6.11 19.11 -9.54
N SER A 623 5.08 19.55 -10.23
CA SER A 623 4.56 20.91 -10.22
C SER A 623 3.07 20.83 -9.91
N GLN A 624 2.63 21.62 -8.94
CA GLN A 624 1.22 21.64 -8.55
C GLN A 624 0.72 23.07 -8.40
N THR A 625 -0.52 23.28 -8.78
CA THR A 625 -1.19 24.59 -8.70
C THR A 625 -2.53 24.44 -7.99
N VAL A 626 -2.85 25.42 -7.16
CA VAL A 626 -4.16 25.58 -6.54
C VAL A 626 -4.61 27.00 -6.78
N SER A 627 -5.80 27.19 -7.36
CA SER A 627 -6.31 28.53 -7.64
C SER A 627 -7.82 28.63 -7.52
N ARG A 628 -8.29 29.80 -7.13
CA ARG A 628 -9.69 30.24 -7.14
C ARG A 628 -9.73 31.73 -7.21
N ASP A 629 -10.38 32.28 -8.21
CA ASP A 629 -10.48 33.73 -8.48
C ASP A 629 -9.08 34.38 -8.55
N ASN A 630 -8.79 35.31 -7.64
CA ASN A 630 -7.50 36.00 -7.54
C ASN A 630 -6.46 35.22 -6.67
N TRP A 631 -6.88 34.21 -5.93
CA TRP A 631 -5.97 33.39 -5.14
C TRP A 631 -5.32 32.34 -6.02
N ARG A 632 -4.01 32.43 -6.18
CA ARG A 632 -3.23 31.49 -7.00
C ARG A 632 -1.93 31.14 -6.28
N THR A 633 -1.71 29.84 -6.13
CA THR A 633 -0.47 29.30 -5.57
C THR A 633 0.07 28.23 -6.48
N ARG A 634 1.38 28.14 -6.53
CA ARG A 634 2.11 27.07 -7.23
C ARG A 634 3.27 26.63 -6.37
N PHE A 635 3.59 25.34 -6.42
CA PHE A 635 4.84 24.85 -5.90
C PHE A 635 5.43 23.77 -6.81
N GLU A 636 6.75 23.67 -6.77
CA GLU A 636 7.53 22.69 -7.52
C GLU A 636 8.46 21.98 -6.57
N THR A 637 8.52 20.65 -6.68
CA THR A 637 9.44 19.82 -5.93
C THR A 637 10.25 18.94 -6.86
N THR A 638 11.51 18.75 -6.51
CA THR A 638 12.40 17.78 -7.15
C THR A 638 13.06 16.98 -6.05
N THR A 639 13.05 15.66 -6.20
CA THR A 639 13.78 14.73 -5.34
C THR A 639 14.59 13.78 -6.19
N ARG A 640 15.80 13.45 -5.76
CA ARG A 640 16.71 12.55 -6.46
C ARG A 640 17.48 11.72 -5.46
N LEU A 641 17.45 10.40 -5.62
CA LEU A 641 18.25 9.44 -4.86
C LEU A 641 19.21 8.73 -5.80
N PHE A 642 20.46 8.66 -5.43
CA PHE A 642 21.53 7.89 -6.09
C PHE A 642 22.49 7.38 -5.02
N CYS A 643 23.46 6.55 -5.39
CA CYS A 643 24.35 5.97 -4.41
C CYS A 643 25.81 5.98 -4.85
N THR A 644 26.69 5.89 -3.85
CA THR A 644 28.05 5.37 -3.98
C THR A 644 28.10 3.98 -3.33
N ARG A 645 29.28 3.39 -3.23
CA ARG A 645 29.47 2.12 -2.50
C ARG A 645 29.05 2.27 -1.02
N ASP A 646 29.36 3.40 -0.41
CA ASP A 646 29.30 3.59 1.04
C ASP A 646 28.18 4.51 1.50
N ALA A 647 27.44 5.13 0.57
CA ALA A 647 26.40 6.08 0.91
C ALA A 647 25.26 6.16 -0.11
N PHE A 648 24.08 6.43 0.40
CA PHE A 648 22.95 6.97 -0.36
C PHE A 648 23.04 8.50 -0.36
N ASN A 649 22.92 9.12 -1.53
CA ASN A 649 22.95 10.56 -1.69
C ASN A 649 21.58 11.05 -2.10
N LEU A 650 21.05 11.99 -1.34
CA LEU A 650 19.72 12.55 -1.53
C LEU A 650 19.83 14.04 -1.84
N GLN A 651 19.28 14.43 -2.98
CA GLN A 651 19.12 15.82 -3.38
C GLN A 651 17.64 16.16 -3.48
N ALA A 652 17.23 17.26 -2.89
CA ALA A 652 15.87 17.75 -3.01
C ALA A 652 15.85 19.27 -3.17
N ALA A 653 14.81 19.75 -3.82
CA ALA A 653 14.52 21.18 -3.94
C ALA A 653 13.00 21.40 -3.87
N MET A 654 12.62 22.48 -3.25
CA MET A 654 11.23 22.98 -3.22
C MET A 654 11.24 24.47 -3.52
N CYS A 655 10.32 24.90 -4.37
CA CYS A 655 10.06 26.30 -4.66
C CYS A 655 8.56 26.56 -4.66
N ALA A 656 8.12 27.65 -4.05
CA ALA A 656 6.71 28.00 -3.94
C ALA A 656 6.46 29.45 -4.36
N TRP A 657 5.32 29.69 -5.01
CA TRP A 657 4.90 30.99 -5.53
C TRP A 657 3.49 31.32 -5.10
N GLU A 658 3.27 32.58 -4.77
CA GLU A 658 1.96 33.19 -4.66
C GLU A 658 1.77 34.09 -5.89
N ALA A 659 0.81 33.76 -6.75
CA ALA A 659 0.74 34.27 -8.12
C ALA A 659 2.08 34.08 -8.87
N ASP A 660 2.74 35.17 -9.25
CA ASP A 660 4.03 35.14 -9.95
C ASP A 660 5.24 35.47 -9.03
N VAL A 661 4.98 35.65 -7.72
CA VAL A 661 6.01 36.01 -6.75
C VAL A 661 6.51 34.75 -6.04
N GLU A 662 7.80 34.47 -6.12
CA GLU A 662 8.44 33.42 -5.34
C GLU A 662 8.41 33.78 -3.85
N VAL A 663 7.80 32.94 -3.02
CA VAL A 663 7.62 33.19 -1.58
C VAL A 663 8.49 32.28 -0.70
N CYS A 664 8.93 31.16 -1.24
CA CYS A 664 9.82 30.24 -0.51
C CYS A 664 10.64 29.41 -1.50
N ARG A 665 11.94 29.25 -1.17
CA ARG A 665 12.84 28.32 -1.86
C ARG A 665 13.70 27.61 -0.83
N ARG A 666 13.79 26.28 -0.94
CA ARG A 666 14.70 25.46 -0.10
C ARG A 666 15.36 24.38 -0.94
N THR A 667 16.57 24.03 -0.56
CA THR A 667 17.33 22.94 -1.18
C THR A 667 17.99 22.10 -0.09
N TRP A 668 18.09 20.80 -0.35
CA TRP A 668 18.72 19.82 0.51
C TRP A 668 19.74 19.03 -0.30
N ASN A 669 20.84 18.72 0.31
CA ASN A 669 21.87 17.85 -0.24
C ASN A 669 22.50 17.09 0.94
N THR A 670 22.12 15.85 1.09
CA THR A 670 22.49 15.03 2.24
C THR A 670 22.99 13.67 1.80
N SER A 671 23.76 13.03 2.66
CA SER A 671 24.35 11.72 2.43
C SER A 671 24.12 10.85 3.65
N VAL A 672 23.48 9.70 3.45
CA VAL A 672 23.21 8.71 4.50
C VAL A 672 24.13 7.52 4.28
N PRO A 673 24.88 7.07 5.29
CA PRO A 673 25.72 5.89 5.18
C PRO A 673 24.94 4.67 4.73
N ARG A 674 25.54 3.88 3.87
CA ARG A 674 25.01 2.61 3.38
C ARG A 674 25.58 1.50 4.25
N GLU A 675 24.75 0.92 5.15
CA GLU A 675 25.26 -0.05 6.15
C GLU A 675 25.28 -1.49 5.62
N PHE A 676 24.06 -2.03 5.34
CA PHE A 676 23.88 -3.43 4.95
C PHE A 676 23.04 -3.59 3.65
N ILE A 677 22.86 -2.52 2.94
CA ILE A 677 21.99 -2.48 1.73
C ILE A 677 22.84 -2.28 0.48
#